data_5a7e8add7cb3c1b2a0477067e882099c
#
_entry.id   5a7e8add7cb3c1b2a0477067e882099c
#
_cell.length_a   1.000
_cell.length_b   1.000
_cell.length_c   1.000
_cell.angle_alpha   90.00
_cell.angle_beta   90.00
_cell.angle_gamma   90.00
#
_symmetry.space_group_name_H-M   'P 1'
#
loop_
_entity.id
_entity.type
_entity.pdbx_description
1 polymer ?
#
loop_
_entity_poly.entity_id
_entity_poly.type
_entity_poly.pdbx_seq_one_letter_code
_entity_poly.pdbx_strand_id
1 'polypeptide(L)'
;MSKESLDIQGSSGQSYWRSLEELSQSAEFRARLEREFPREAAELRDPVSRRSFLKLMGASMALSSLVGCQFALKQPQEKIVPYVRQPEQVIPGRSLYFATSMNVQGYGIGLLAESHEGRPTKVEGNAYHPASRGSSDAWIQASILTMYDPDRSQQILNAGKPATWDDAFNALGSAYAQAGSGLRILTEPTASPSLVATIKGYVGAGAKWYQYDALSGDNTRAGAQAAFGSAVNTIYAFDKADVVVALDSDFSHGTATSIRYAQDVASKRRVTSDEPVMSRIYVAEPTPTNTGALADHRLAAKSSDIAIITQAIAAAVGVSVAAPALPEATQKWVATAVADLTAAAGKSVVIAGETQPAAVHALVHAINAALNNVGATVNYTDPIIDADTGAASLKALVDEINAGAVSMLVIADVNVAYSAPADLAMSEALKKVPTVVHFGLYNDETAALATWHIHATHYLESWGDTRAFNGAVSLQQPLIAPLYDGKHFSEVLDALDGKRVSAHDAVKGYWQAQLGLDGFAFEKVWQTALHDGIVAGASALGSTQVTLGTVSAPAVASNDGLELIFRADPSLRDGSAANNGWLQEVPKPFSKLVWDNSAQVSPETASKLGVKTEDVVTLTVNGRSIDAPINVVPGQANDTVVVHLGFGRTQAGKVGNGVGFNSYALRSSDALWVANGVTVSKTDKTYKLATTQTHYNLEGRDFDILHAKSLAEYLEEKKAGVKHKKHEIYSLFPAYDYSKGYQWGMTIDLNACNGCNACVVACQAENNIPIVGKEEIWRGREMQWIRIDTYFSGDSSNPTIYQQPIACMQCEHAPCEIVCPVAATVHDSEGINNMVYNRCVGTKYCSNNCPYKVRRFNFSATRM
;
A
#
# COMPACT_ATOMS: atom_id res chain seq x y z
N MET A 1 -27.94 -35.08 52.92
CA MET A 1 -27.34 -33.79 52.63
C MET A 1 -27.70 -33.43 51.22
N SER A 2 -28.35 -32.33 51.05
CA SER A 2 -29.26 -31.93 49.99
C SER A 2 -28.76 -32.09 48.57
N LYS A 3 -29.55 -32.81 47.78
CA LYS A 3 -29.52 -32.81 46.30
C LYS A 3 -30.01 -31.46 45.81
N GLU A 4 -29.14 -30.62 45.28
CA GLU A 4 -29.57 -29.53 44.41
C GLU A 4 -29.37 -29.98 42.97
N SER A 5 -30.50 -30.31 42.33
CA SER A 5 -30.59 -30.51 40.90
C SER A 5 -30.27 -29.23 40.15
N LEU A 6 -29.37 -29.26 39.19
CA LEU A 6 -29.13 -28.21 38.20
C LEU A 6 -30.38 -28.09 37.31
N ASP A 7 -31.28 -27.22 37.69
CA ASP A 7 -32.42 -26.82 36.84
C ASP A 7 -31.96 -25.88 35.73
N ILE A 8 -31.79 -26.44 34.53
CA ILE A 8 -31.65 -25.65 33.30
C ILE A 8 -33.06 -25.28 32.84
N GLN A 9 -33.68 -24.33 33.53
CA GLN A 9 -34.91 -23.70 33.05
C GLN A 9 -34.55 -22.69 31.95
N GLY A 10 -34.89 -22.97 30.70
CA GLY A 10 -34.81 -22.00 29.61
C GLY A 10 -34.93 -22.53 28.20
N SER A 11 -35.22 -23.81 27.92
CA SER A 11 -35.59 -24.27 26.59
C SER A 11 -36.79 -25.20 26.66
N SER A 12 -37.85 -24.80 26.02
CA SER A 12 -39.05 -25.62 25.81
C SER A 12 -38.82 -26.69 24.71
N GLY A 13 -37.86 -27.58 24.93
CA GLY A 13 -37.60 -28.67 24.03
C GLY A 13 -37.23 -29.94 24.79
N GLN A 14 -37.46 -31.14 24.18
CA GLN A 14 -37.04 -32.42 24.73
C GLN A 14 -35.55 -32.41 25.08
N SER A 15 -35.21 -32.77 26.35
CA SER A 15 -33.84 -32.93 26.81
C SER A 15 -33.25 -34.22 26.21
N TYR A 16 -32.15 -34.07 25.47
CA TYR A 16 -31.42 -35.22 24.91
C TYR A 16 -30.11 -35.40 25.69
N TRP A 17 -29.80 -36.66 26.02
CA TRP A 17 -28.52 -37.04 26.63
C TRP A 17 -27.66 -37.77 25.65
N ARG A 18 -26.37 -37.50 25.65
CA ARG A 18 -25.41 -38.11 24.72
C ARG A 18 -24.91 -39.49 25.19
N SER A 19 -25.02 -39.76 26.48
CA SER A 19 -24.62 -41.03 27.09
C SER A 19 -25.41 -41.34 28.33
N LEU A 20 -25.37 -42.62 28.80
CA LEU A 20 -25.97 -43.03 30.06
C LEU A 20 -25.29 -42.42 31.28
N GLU A 21 -24.00 -42.12 31.18
CA GLU A 21 -23.23 -41.48 32.24
C GLU A 21 -23.65 -39.97 32.39
N GLU A 22 -23.98 -39.31 31.25
CA GLU A 22 -24.57 -37.96 31.28
C GLU A 22 -25.97 -37.95 31.93
N LEU A 23 -26.79 -38.91 31.59
CA LEU A 23 -28.13 -39.09 32.19
C LEU A 23 -28.05 -39.35 33.70
N SER A 24 -27.12 -40.22 34.10
CA SER A 24 -26.94 -40.58 35.53
C SER A 24 -26.13 -39.55 36.32
N GLN A 25 -25.52 -38.54 35.62
CA GLN A 25 -24.63 -37.57 36.27
C GLN A 25 -23.52 -38.21 37.09
N SER A 26 -22.93 -39.29 36.58
CA SER A 26 -21.92 -40.06 37.26
C SER A 26 -20.72 -39.20 37.70
N ALA A 27 -20.01 -39.62 38.74
CA ALA A 27 -18.83 -38.91 39.24
C ALA A 27 -17.69 -38.89 38.17
N GLU A 28 -17.63 -39.97 37.33
CA GLU A 28 -16.68 -40.09 36.23
C GLU A 28 -17.02 -39.14 35.08
N PHE A 29 -18.28 -38.96 34.74
CA PHE A 29 -18.75 -38.00 33.77
C PHE A 29 -18.41 -36.55 34.20
N ARG A 30 -18.64 -36.21 35.48
CA ARG A 30 -18.29 -34.88 36.01
C ARG A 30 -16.79 -34.60 35.96
N ALA A 31 -15.97 -35.62 36.33
CA ALA A 31 -14.51 -35.48 36.30
C ALA A 31 -13.95 -35.39 34.87
N ARG A 32 -14.68 -35.92 33.87
CA ARG A 32 -14.35 -35.82 32.45
C ARG A 32 -14.74 -34.45 31.91
N LEU A 33 -15.90 -33.94 32.32
CA LEU A 33 -16.38 -32.61 31.96
C LEU A 33 -15.45 -31.52 32.51
N GLU A 34 -14.94 -31.67 33.75
CA GLU A 34 -13.97 -30.78 34.35
C GLU A 34 -12.60 -30.81 33.70
N ARG A 35 -12.24 -31.89 33.01
CA ARG A 35 -11.00 -32.00 32.23
C ARG A 35 -11.15 -31.43 30.80
N GLU A 36 -12.33 -31.48 30.22
CA GLU A 36 -12.59 -30.94 28.88
C GLU A 36 -12.78 -29.42 28.86
N PHE A 37 -13.22 -28.82 29.98
CA PHE A 37 -13.42 -27.38 30.06
C PHE A 37 -12.44 -26.77 31.07
N PRO A 38 -11.70 -25.69 30.72
CA PRO A 38 -10.77 -25.02 31.64
C PRO A 38 -11.45 -24.55 32.91
N ARG A 39 -10.68 -24.51 34.01
CA ARG A 39 -11.15 -24.07 35.36
C ARG A 39 -11.88 -22.73 35.35
N GLU A 40 -11.58 -21.83 34.46
CA GLU A 40 -12.22 -20.53 34.29
C GLU A 40 -13.72 -20.63 33.95
N ALA A 41 -14.15 -21.67 33.30
CA ALA A 41 -15.58 -21.95 33.05
C ALA A 41 -16.29 -22.49 34.28
N ALA A 42 -15.55 -23.06 35.25
CA ALA A 42 -16.10 -23.52 36.54
C ALA A 42 -16.26 -22.36 37.53
N GLU A 43 -15.44 -21.32 37.50
CA GLU A 43 -15.57 -20.13 38.35
C GLU A 43 -16.85 -19.33 38.10
N LEU A 44 -17.38 -19.37 36.85
CA LEU A 44 -18.70 -18.81 36.52
C LEU A 44 -19.89 -19.57 37.16
N ARG A 45 -19.66 -20.75 37.74
CA ARG A 45 -20.69 -21.59 38.37
C ARG A 45 -20.74 -21.46 39.91
N ASP A 46 -19.72 -20.79 40.50
CA ASP A 46 -19.76 -20.53 41.96
C ASP A 46 -20.81 -19.45 42.26
N PRO A 47 -21.83 -19.73 43.09
CA PRO A 47 -22.87 -18.76 43.45
C PRO A 47 -22.34 -17.52 44.16
N VAL A 48 -21.19 -17.60 44.81
CA VAL A 48 -20.53 -16.47 45.50
C VAL A 48 -19.83 -15.57 44.46
N SER A 49 -19.10 -16.15 43.54
CA SER A 49 -18.41 -15.47 42.45
C SER A 49 -19.40 -14.80 41.48
N ARG A 50 -20.47 -15.51 41.15
CA ARG A 50 -21.57 -14.98 40.34
C ARG A 50 -22.30 -13.82 40.99
N ARG A 51 -22.52 -13.85 42.30
CA ARG A 51 -23.15 -12.77 43.07
C ARG A 51 -22.25 -11.53 43.14
N SER A 52 -20.95 -11.74 43.30
CA SER A 52 -19.95 -10.68 43.32
C SER A 52 -19.76 -10.08 41.92
N PHE A 53 -19.75 -10.90 40.88
CA PHE A 53 -19.71 -10.47 39.47
C PHE A 53 -20.98 -9.67 39.09
N LEU A 54 -22.15 -10.17 39.45
CA LEU A 54 -23.41 -9.46 39.18
C LEU A 54 -23.53 -8.16 39.98
N LYS A 55 -22.99 -8.10 41.20
CA LYS A 55 -22.90 -6.86 42.00
C LYS A 55 -21.91 -5.87 41.40
N LEU A 56 -20.76 -6.34 40.93
CA LEU A 56 -19.76 -5.53 40.24
C LEU A 56 -20.31 -5.02 38.90
N MET A 57 -21.00 -5.88 38.14
CA MET A 57 -21.65 -5.52 36.90
C MET A 57 -22.83 -4.57 37.10
N GLY A 58 -23.63 -4.79 38.15
CA GLY A 58 -24.69 -3.88 38.55
C GLY A 58 -24.17 -2.54 39.03
N ALA A 59 -23.06 -2.49 39.78
CA ALA A 59 -22.38 -1.27 40.19
C ALA A 59 -21.74 -0.54 39.03
N SER A 60 -21.10 -1.26 38.06
CA SER A 60 -20.54 -0.66 36.88
C SER A 60 -21.62 -0.18 35.91
N MET A 61 -22.76 -0.87 35.78
CA MET A 61 -23.93 -0.36 35.04
C MET A 61 -24.59 0.86 35.72
N ALA A 62 -24.65 0.89 37.04
CA ALA A 62 -25.15 2.05 37.77
C ALA A 62 -24.18 3.25 37.68
N LEU A 63 -22.85 3.01 37.72
CA LEU A 63 -21.85 4.05 37.46
C LEU A 63 -21.85 4.49 36.00
N SER A 64 -21.98 3.56 35.05
CA SER A 64 -22.08 3.90 33.62
C SER A 64 -23.39 4.60 33.27
N SER A 65 -24.50 4.33 34.00
CA SER A 65 -25.75 5.08 33.81
C SER A 65 -25.71 6.51 34.38
N LEU A 66 -24.81 6.79 35.35
CA LEU A 66 -24.60 8.14 35.87
C LEU A 66 -23.58 8.97 35.06
N VAL A 67 -22.68 8.32 34.33
CA VAL A 67 -21.65 8.98 33.47
C VAL A 67 -21.90 8.71 31.98
N GLY A 68 -22.75 7.78 31.63
CA GLY A 68 -22.79 7.11 30.35
C GLY A 68 -23.93 7.46 29.40
N CYS A 69 -24.72 8.52 29.67
CA CYS A 69 -25.69 8.94 28.64
C CYS A 69 -25.09 9.63 27.40
N GLN A 70 -23.76 9.79 27.33
CA GLN A 70 -23.10 10.43 26.19
C GLN A 70 -22.00 9.60 25.51
N PHE A 71 -21.64 8.41 26.04
CA PHE A 71 -20.61 7.55 25.48
C PHE A 71 -21.14 6.22 24.93
N ALA A 72 -22.41 6.14 24.56
CA ALA A 72 -22.84 5.02 23.74
C ALA A 72 -22.08 5.10 22.42
N LEU A 73 -21.14 4.19 22.21
CA LEU A 73 -20.59 3.92 20.89
C LEU A 73 -21.78 3.90 19.93
N LYS A 74 -21.85 4.88 19.02
CA LYS A 74 -22.85 4.86 17.96
C LYS A 74 -22.58 3.60 17.17
N GLN A 75 -23.33 2.55 17.43
CA GLN A 75 -23.34 1.40 16.54
C GLN A 75 -23.84 1.90 15.18
N PRO A 76 -23.35 1.32 14.08
CA PRO A 76 -23.91 1.61 12.76
C PRO A 76 -25.43 1.59 12.85
N GLN A 77 -26.08 2.65 12.40
CA GLN A 77 -27.54 2.76 12.50
C GLN A 77 -28.27 1.73 11.63
N GLU A 78 -27.54 1.14 10.69
CA GLU A 78 -28.05 0.10 9.80
C GLU A 78 -28.24 -1.21 10.54
N LYS A 79 -29.49 -1.58 10.71
CA LYS A 79 -29.86 -2.91 11.12
C LYS A 79 -29.88 -3.81 9.91
N ILE A 80 -29.30 -5.01 10.01
CA ILE A 80 -29.51 -6.05 9.00
C ILE A 80 -30.96 -6.46 9.11
N VAL A 81 -31.81 -5.92 8.23
CA VAL A 81 -33.22 -6.25 8.16
C VAL A 81 -33.40 -7.17 6.96
N PRO A 82 -34.06 -8.32 7.11
CA PRO A 82 -34.37 -9.17 5.96
C PRO A 82 -35.26 -8.41 4.97
N TYR A 83 -35.06 -8.66 3.68
CA TYR A 83 -35.85 -8.03 2.65
C TYR A 83 -37.35 -8.32 2.87
N VAL A 84 -38.16 -7.30 2.88
CA VAL A 84 -39.61 -7.44 2.73
C VAL A 84 -39.94 -7.87 1.30
N ARG A 85 -39.17 -7.33 0.33
CA ARG A 85 -39.17 -7.73 -1.08
C ARG A 85 -37.74 -7.71 -1.56
N GLN A 86 -37.21 -8.89 -1.90
CA GLN A 86 -35.84 -9.01 -2.42
C GLN A 86 -35.74 -8.29 -3.78
N PRO A 87 -34.73 -7.42 -3.98
CA PRO A 87 -34.47 -6.85 -5.30
C PRO A 87 -34.14 -7.93 -6.34
N GLU A 88 -34.69 -7.78 -7.54
CA GLU A 88 -34.56 -8.81 -8.60
C GLU A 88 -33.12 -9.07 -9.02
N GLN A 89 -32.24 -8.04 -8.89
CA GLN A 89 -30.83 -8.13 -9.26
C GLN A 89 -29.97 -8.79 -8.17
N VAL A 90 -30.46 -8.89 -6.93
CA VAL A 90 -29.72 -9.44 -5.81
C VAL A 90 -30.03 -10.92 -5.64
N ILE A 91 -29.11 -11.76 -6.10
CA ILE A 91 -29.18 -13.21 -5.96
C ILE A 91 -28.12 -13.64 -4.94
N PRO A 92 -28.50 -14.27 -3.80
CA PRO A 92 -27.56 -14.74 -2.81
C PRO A 92 -26.46 -15.61 -3.42
N GLY A 93 -25.20 -15.35 -3.08
CA GLY A 93 -24.04 -16.04 -3.63
C GLY A 93 -23.57 -15.53 -5.00
N ARG A 94 -24.25 -14.54 -5.60
CA ARG A 94 -23.81 -13.85 -6.81
C ARG A 94 -23.47 -12.40 -6.51
N SER A 95 -22.19 -12.03 -6.68
CA SER A 95 -21.74 -10.67 -6.48
C SER A 95 -22.20 -9.72 -7.59
N LEU A 96 -22.37 -8.44 -7.24
CA LEU A 96 -22.55 -7.33 -8.15
C LEU A 96 -21.30 -6.46 -8.13
N TYR A 97 -20.96 -5.88 -9.28
CA TYR A 97 -19.80 -4.99 -9.43
C TYR A 97 -20.24 -3.59 -9.79
N PHE A 98 -19.67 -2.61 -9.10
CA PHE A 98 -19.95 -1.19 -9.34
C PHE A 98 -18.66 -0.46 -9.61
N ALA A 99 -18.64 0.35 -10.68
CA ALA A 99 -17.50 1.18 -11.00
C ALA A 99 -17.37 2.31 -9.99
N THR A 100 -16.16 2.55 -9.52
CA THR A 100 -15.81 3.65 -8.60
C THR A 100 -14.37 4.06 -8.83
N SER A 101 -13.83 4.94 -8.02
CA SER A 101 -12.42 5.35 -8.07
C SER A 101 -11.87 5.64 -6.69
N MET A 102 -10.57 5.49 -6.56
CA MET A 102 -9.80 5.79 -5.36
C MET A 102 -8.69 6.79 -5.69
N ASN A 103 -8.45 7.73 -4.79
CA ASN A 103 -7.28 8.63 -4.88
C ASN A 103 -6.02 7.91 -4.37
N VAL A 104 -4.95 7.97 -5.16
CA VAL A 104 -3.63 7.46 -4.81
C VAL A 104 -2.61 8.53 -5.16
N GLN A 105 -1.96 9.14 -4.17
CA GLN A 105 -0.99 10.23 -4.36
C GLN A 105 -1.53 11.38 -5.23
N GLY A 106 -2.77 11.77 -5.02
CA GLY A 106 -3.42 12.82 -5.78
C GLY A 106 -4.04 12.41 -7.11
N TYR A 107 -3.78 11.20 -7.60
CA TYR A 107 -4.31 10.72 -8.87
C TYR A 107 -5.37 9.64 -8.71
N GLY A 108 -6.37 9.65 -9.57
CA GLY A 108 -7.45 8.68 -9.57
C GLY A 108 -7.07 7.35 -10.20
N ILE A 109 -7.44 6.27 -9.53
CA ILE A 109 -7.39 4.91 -10.08
C ILE A 109 -8.83 4.40 -10.20
N GLY A 110 -9.24 4.01 -11.42
CA GLY A 110 -10.57 3.46 -11.65
C GLY A 110 -10.66 2.01 -11.18
N LEU A 111 -11.70 1.73 -10.42
CA LEU A 111 -11.92 0.46 -9.74
C LEU A 111 -13.30 -0.11 -10.05
N LEU A 112 -13.44 -1.41 -9.83
CA LEU A 112 -14.71 -2.12 -9.69
C LEU A 112 -14.81 -2.61 -8.24
N ALA A 113 -15.84 -2.18 -7.53
CA ALA A 113 -16.09 -2.65 -6.18
C ALA A 113 -17.12 -3.77 -6.20
N GLU A 114 -16.79 -4.90 -5.61
CA GLU A 114 -17.64 -6.07 -5.48
C GLU A 114 -18.54 -5.93 -4.26
N SER A 115 -19.82 -6.24 -4.45
CA SER A 115 -20.85 -6.17 -3.41
C SER A 115 -21.61 -7.48 -3.34
N HIS A 116 -21.65 -8.07 -2.16
CA HIS A 116 -22.53 -9.19 -1.82
C HIS A 116 -23.69 -8.69 -0.97
N GLU A 117 -24.90 -8.78 -1.52
CA GLU A 117 -26.13 -8.37 -0.83
C GLU A 117 -26.07 -6.93 -0.24
N GLY A 118 -25.45 -6.01 -1.00
CA GLY A 118 -25.29 -4.61 -0.60
C GLY A 118 -24.06 -4.34 0.29
N ARG A 119 -23.24 -5.36 0.59
CA ARG A 119 -22.02 -5.20 1.38
C ARG A 119 -20.79 -5.21 0.47
N PRO A 120 -20.00 -4.14 0.41
CA PRO A 120 -18.72 -4.15 -0.29
C PRO A 120 -17.76 -5.16 0.34
N THR A 121 -17.18 -6.05 -0.46
CA THR A 121 -16.32 -7.13 0.03
C THR A 121 -14.93 -7.11 -0.59
N LYS A 122 -14.79 -6.55 -1.79
CA LYS A 122 -13.53 -6.52 -2.51
C LYS A 122 -13.48 -5.39 -3.52
N VAL A 123 -12.29 -5.01 -3.95
CA VAL A 123 -12.06 -4.04 -5.01
C VAL A 123 -11.11 -4.62 -6.04
N GLU A 124 -11.39 -4.37 -7.32
CA GLU A 124 -10.59 -4.79 -8.47
C GLU A 124 -10.30 -3.58 -9.37
N GLY A 125 -9.31 -3.67 -10.24
CA GLY A 125 -9.08 -2.65 -11.25
C GLY A 125 -10.19 -2.65 -12.29
N ASN A 126 -10.60 -1.46 -12.76
CA ASN A 126 -11.54 -1.33 -13.85
C ASN A 126 -10.82 -1.52 -15.20
N ALA A 127 -11.18 -2.55 -15.95
CA ALA A 127 -10.57 -2.86 -17.25
C ALA A 127 -10.78 -1.76 -18.32
N TYR A 128 -11.86 -1.00 -18.21
CA TYR A 128 -12.11 0.14 -19.11
C TYR A 128 -11.31 1.37 -18.76
N HIS A 129 -10.78 1.46 -17.55
CA HIS A 129 -10.04 2.65 -17.11
C HIS A 129 -8.62 2.66 -17.67
N PRO A 130 -8.22 3.68 -18.47
CA PRO A 130 -6.97 3.65 -19.23
C PRO A 130 -5.70 3.74 -18.38
N ALA A 131 -5.80 4.18 -17.11
CA ALA A 131 -4.65 4.21 -16.20
C ALA A 131 -4.47 2.89 -15.41
N SER A 132 -5.50 2.10 -15.17
CA SER A 132 -5.41 0.82 -14.45
C SER A 132 -5.51 -0.41 -15.36
N ARG A 133 -6.30 -0.33 -16.45
CA ARG A 133 -6.56 -1.44 -17.38
C ARG A 133 -6.88 -2.77 -16.69
N GLY A 134 -7.64 -2.73 -15.62
CA GLY A 134 -8.01 -3.92 -14.84
C GLY A 134 -7.00 -4.35 -13.78
N SER A 135 -5.86 -3.67 -13.64
CA SER A 135 -4.86 -3.99 -12.62
C SER A 135 -5.09 -3.21 -11.33
N SER A 136 -4.59 -3.77 -10.23
CA SER A 136 -4.57 -3.14 -8.89
C SER A 136 -3.26 -3.51 -8.19
N ASP A 137 -2.94 -2.83 -7.10
CA ASP A 137 -1.81 -3.12 -6.24
C ASP A 137 -2.25 -3.65 -4.86
N ALA A 138 -1.29 -4.00 -4.02
CA ALA A 138 -1.55 -4.50 -2.67
C ALA A 138 -2.30 -3.47 -1.80
N TRP A 139 -2.02 -2.18 -1.98
CA TRP A 139 -2.60 -1.11 -1.21
C TRP A 139 -4.09 -0.91 -1.56
N ILE A 140 -4.41 -0.93 -2.84
CA ILE A 140 -5.78 -0.88 -3.35
C ILE A 140 -6.58 -2.08 -2.86
N GLN A 141 -6.04 -3.31 -2.98
CA GLN A 141 -6.69 -4.54 -2.52
C GLN A 141 -6.96 -4.53 -1.01
N ALA A 142 -6.05 -3.94 -0.23
CA ALA A 142 -6.20 -3.84 1.23
C ALA A 142 -7.19 -2.74 1.67
N SER A 143 -7.55 -1.80 0.81
CA SER A 143 -8.36 -0.64 1.16
C SER A 143 -9.76 -1.00 1.69
N ILE A 144 -10.29 -2.15 1.28
CA ILE A 144 -11.57 -2.66 1.79
C ILE A 144 -11.55 -2.90 3.31
N LEU A 145 -10.42 -3.34 3.86
CA LEU A 145 -10.28 -3.53 5.31
C LEU A 145 -10.37 -2.20 6.07
N THR A 146 -9.83 -1.13 5.49
CA THR A 146 -9.90 0.22 6.06
C THR A 146 -11.33 0.73 6.20
N MET A 147 -12.23 0.35 5.26
CA MET A 147 -13.64 0.72 5.34
C MET A 147 -14.29 0.20 6.63
N TYR A 148 -13.97 -1.03 7.02
CA TYR A 148 -14.55 -1.71 8.20
C TYR A 148 -13.71 -1.57 9.47
N ASP A 149 -12.65 -0.76 9.44
CA ASP A 149 -11.77 -0.56 10.59
C ASP A 149 -12.54 0.08 11.77
N PRO A 150 -12.65 -0.61 12.91
CA PRO A 150 -13.37 -0.07 14.09
C PRO A 150 -12.64 1.10 14.77
N ASP A 151 -11.36 1.31 14.44
CA ASP A 151 -10.57 2.41 14.99
C ASP A 151 -10.70 3.71 14.17
N ARG A 152 -11.48 3.69 13.06
CA ARG A 152 -11.88 4.92 12.34
C ARG A 152 -12.62 5.87 13.29
N SER A 153 -12.46 7.17 13.06
CA SER A 153 -13.22 8.19 13.76
C SER A 153 -14.73 8.01 13.52
N GLN A 154 -15.50 7.98 14.59
CA GLN A 154 -16.93 7.71 14.57
C GLN A 154 -17.76 8.92 14.98
N GLN A 155 -17.12 10.02 15.35
CA GLN A 155 -17.80 11.22 15.83
C GLN A 155 -16.95 12.47 15.62
N ILE A 156 -17.62 13.60 15.51
CA ILE A 156 -16.99 14.91 15.46
C ILE A 156 -16.49 15.26 16.86
N LEU A 157 -15.28 15.85 16.93
CA LEU A 157 -14.69 16.29 18.19
C LEU A 157 -14.44 17.81 18.16
N ASN A 158 -14.75 18.46 19.27
CA ASN A 158 -14.34 19.82 19.56
C ASN A 158 -13.39 19.82 20.76
N ALA A 159 -12.14 20.22 20.56
CA ALA A 159 -11.10 20.13 21.60
C ALA A 159 -11.06 18.76 22.28
N GLY A 160 -11.16 17.68 21.52
CA GLY A 160 -11.15 16.30 22.00
C GLY A 160 -12.48 15.81 22.61
N LYS A 161 -13.52 16.63 22.66
CA LYS A 161 -14.84 16.27 23.21
C LYS A 161 -15.84 16.03 22.09
N PRO A 162 -16.75 15.05 22.23
CA PRO A 162 -17.82 14.83 21.27
C PRO A 162 -18.66 16.07 21.00
N ALA A 163 -18.95 16.31 19.72
CA ALA A 163 -19.80 17.39 19.24
C ALA A 163 -20.71 16.91 18.12
N THR A 164 -21.72 17.69 17.77
CA THR A 164 -22.62 17.39 16.65
C THR A 164 -22.15 18.05 15.37
N TRP A 165 -22.69 17.60 14.23
CA TRP A 165 -22.45 18.28 12.95
C TRP A 165 -23.00 19.72 12.96
N ASP A 166 -24.15 19.96 13.59
CA ASP A 166 -24.70 21.31 13.68
C ASP A 166 -23.83 22.26 14.50
N ASP A 167 -23.23 21.76 15.59
CA ASP A 167 -22.25 22.53 16.36
C ASP A 167 -21.04 22.91 15.50
N ALA A 168 -20.50 21.92 14.78
CA ALA A 168 -19.37 22.14 13.87
C ALA A 168 -19.73 23.12 12.76
N PHE A 169 -20.87 22.91 12.08
CA PHE A 169 -21.36 23.75 10.99
C PHE A 169 -21.45 25.23 11.40
N ASN A 170 -22.08 25.51 12.54
CA ASN A 170 -22.21 26.88 13.04
C ASN A 170 -20.86 27.49 13.44
N ALA A 171 -19.98 26.69 14.06
CA ALA A 171 -18.66 27.13 14.48
C ALA A 171 -17.74 27.43 13.28
N LEU A 172 -17.77 26.57 12.25
CA LEU A 172 -16.98 26.74 11.02
C LEU A 172 -17.35 28.04 10.28
N GLY A 173 -18.64 28.27 10.06
CA GLY A 173 -19.12 29.49 9.42
C GLY A 173 -18.75 30.74 10.19
N SER A 174 -18.88 30.69 11.53
CA SER A 174 -18.48 31.82 12.40
C SER A 174 -16.97 32.05 12.39
N ALA A 175 -16.17 31.00 12.44
CA ALA A 175 -14.70 31.10 12.36
C ALA A 175 -14.22 31.63 11.02
N TYR A 176 -14.84 31.20 9.93
CA TYR A 176 -14.52 31.68 8.58
C TYR A 176 -14.86 33.17 8.41
N ALA A 177 -16.03 33.61 8.88
CA ALA A 177 -16.40 35.00 8.85
C ALA A 177 -15.42 35.91 9.61
N GLN A 178 -14.83 35.41 10.70
CA GLN A 178 -13.81 36.12 11.48
C GLN A 178 -12.42 36.02 10.84
N ALA A 179 -12.10 34.91 10.17
CA ALA A 179 -10.78 34.68 9.58
C ALA A 179 -10.51 35.57 8.36
N GLY A 180 -11.51 35.84 7.53
CA GLY A 180 -11.35 36.60 6.31
C GLY A 180 -10.19 36.08 5.44
N SER A 181 -9.21 36.95 5.12
CA SER A 181 -8.00 36.57 4.37
C SER A 181 -7.01 35.72 5.18
N GLY A 182 -7.26 35.46 6.46
CA GLY A 182 -6.45 34.62 7.33
C GLY A 182 -6.79 33.11 7.21
N LEU A 183 -7.73 32.70 6.35
CA LEU A 183 -8.00 31.30 6.05
C LEU A 183 -6.85 30.67 5.26
N ARG A 184 -6.40 29.49 5.71
CA ARG A 184 -5.50 28.60 4.98
C ARG A 184 -6.14 27.22 4.86
N ILE A 185 -5.97 26.59 3.69
CA ILE A 185 -6.41 25.23 3.42
C ILE A 185 -5.17 24.41 3.12
N LEU A 186 -4.97 23.30 3.82
CA LEU A 186 -3.89 22.35 3.60
C LEU A 186 -4.51 21.00 3.29
N THR A 187 -4.19 20.42 2.12
CA THR A 187 -4.69 19.11 1.71
C THR A 187 -3.55 18.20 1.28
N GLU A 188 -3.81 16.89 1.21
CA GLU A 188 -3.01 16.06 0.32
C GLU A 188 -3.15 16.57 -1.14
N PRO A 189 -2.22 16.20 -2.05
CA PRO A 189 -2.38 16.49 -3.46
C PRO A 189 -3.70 15.91 -3.99
N THR A 190 -4.42 16.68 -4.77
CA THR A 190 -5.68 16.23 -5.36
C THR A 190 -5.83 16.65 -6.81
N ALA A 191 -6.22 15.70 -7.64
CA ALA A 191 -6.61 15.91 -9.03
C ALA A 191 -8.14 15.82 -9.22
N SER A 192 -8.94 15.81 -8.13
CA SER A 192 -10.40 15.85 -8.20
C SER A 192 -10.88 17.15 -8.85
N PRO A 193 -11.51 17.12 -10.04
CA PRO A 193 -11.92 18.35 -10.73
C PRO A 193 -12.91 19.20 -9.94
N SER A 194 -13.92 18.57 -9.32
CA SER A 194 -14.97 19.26 -8.57
C SER A 194 -14.42 19.86 -7.27
N LEU A 195 -13.58 19.11 -6.53
CA LEU A 195 -12.97 19.59 -5.29
C LEU A 195 -11.98 20.73 -5.54
N VAL A 196 -11.12 20.59 -6.56
CA VAL A 196 -10.19 21.65 -6.98
C VAL A 196 -10.93 22.95 -7.35
N ALA A 197 -12.07 22.84 -8.07
CA ALA A 197 -12.88 23.99 -8.40
C ALA A 197 -13.46 24.67 -7.15
N THR A 198 -13.95 23.89 -6.19
CA THR A 198 -14.46 24.39 -4.90
C THR A 198 -13.37 25.11 -4.12
N ILE A 199 -12.18 24.50 -3.95
CA ILE A 199 -11.06 25.14 -3.23
C ILE A 199 -10.60 26.42 -3.93
N LYS A 200 -10.51 26.42 -5.27
CA LYS A 200 -10.14 27.60 -6.04
C LYS A 200 -11.16 28.75 -5.86
N GLY A 201 -12.41 28.47 -5.58
CA GLY A 201 -13.40 29.48 -5.20
C GLY A 201 -12.99 30.23 -3.93
N TYR A 202 -12.52 29.53 -2.91
CA TYR A 202 -12.02 30.13 -1.67
C TYR A 202 -10.71 30.91 -1.89
N VAL A 203 -9.80 30.38 -2.74
CA VAL A 203 -8.57 31.11 -3.14
C VAL A 203 -8.93 32.41 -3.84
N GLY A 204 -9.91 32.41 -4.73
CA GLY A 204 -10.43 33.64 -5.36
C GLY A 204 -11.03 34.64 -4.37
N ALA A 205 -11.51 34.20 -3.23
CA ALA A 205 -12.01 35.02 -2.12
C ALA A 205 -10.90 35.44 -1.12
N GLY A 206 -9.63 35.12 -1.35
CA GLY A 206 -8.47 35.54 -0.57
C GLY A 206 -7.87 34.49 0.37
N ALA A 207 -8.37 33.28 0.41
CA ALA A 207 -7.70 32.16 1.08
C ALA A 207 -6.42 31.75 0.34
N LYS A 208 -5.53 31.03 1.02
CA LYS A 208 -4.41 30.35 0.35
C LYS A 208 -4.55 28.85 0.51
N TRP A 209 -4.21 28.12 -0.54
CA TRP A 209 -4.24 26.67 -0.60
C TRP A 209 -2.82 26.12 -0.68
N TYR A 210 -2.49 25.26 0.26
CA TYR A 210 -1.25 24.50 0.35
C TYR A 210 -1.54 23.02 0.14
N GLN A 211 -0.61 22.31 -0.48
CA GLN A 211 -0.69 20.87 -0.64
C GLN A 211 0.56 20.24 -0.04
N TYR A 212 0.42 19.08 0.61
CA TYR A 212 1.55 18.36 1.16
C TYR A 212 1.39 16.86 1.01
N ASP A 213 2.42 16.22 0.45
CA ASP A 213 2.64 14.78 0.41
C ASP A 213 4.05 14.50 0.94
N ALA A 214 4.16 13.63 1.93
CA ALA A 214 5.45 13.19 2.46
C ALA A 214 6.30 12.44 1.43
N LEU A 215 5.66 11.92 0.36
CA LEU A 215 6.28 11.21 -0.77
C LEU A 215 6.30 12.09 -2.05
N SER A 216 6.35 13.39 -1.88
CA SER A 216 6.26 14.38 -2.94
C SER A 216 7.21 14.13 -4.12
N GLY A 217 6.70 14.32 -5.34
CA GLY A 217 7.45 14.35 -6.60
C GLY A 217 8.02 15.72 -6.98
N ASP A 218 8.25 16.62 -6.03
CA ASP A 218 8.71 17.98 -6.29
C ASP A 218 10.05 18.03 -7.05
N ASN A 219 10.94 17.05 -6.85
CA ASN A 219 12.19 16.95 -7.61
C ASN A 219 11.95 16.74 -9.11
N THR A 220 10.97 15.90 -9.45
CA THR A 220 10.58 15.66 -10.85
C THR A 220 10.02 16.92 -11.48
N ARG A 221 9.14 17.63 -10.75
CA ARG A 221 8.57 18.91 -11.16
C ARG A 221 9.65 19.99 -11.34
N ALA A 222 10.54 20.14 -10.35
CA ALA A 222 11.65 21.09 -10.41
C ALA A 222 12.64 20.77 -11.55
N GLY A 223 12.84 19.47 -11.83
CA GLY A 223 13.65 19.03 -12.97
C GLY A 223 13.04 19.42 -14.31
N ALA A 224 11.73 19.27 -14.49
CA ALA A 224 11.03 19.72 -15.68
C ALA A 224 11.11 21.27 -15.82
N GLN A 225 10.90 21.99 -14.71
CA GLN A 225 11.05 23.45 -14.67
C GLN A 225 12.46 23.89 -15.07
N ALA A 226 13.50 23.18 -14.62
CA ALA A 226 14.89 23.47 -14.98
C ALA A 226 15.19 23.14 -16.47
N ALA A 227 14.60 22.08 -17.01
CA ALA A 227 14.81 21.65 -18.38
C ALA A 227 14.05 22.50 -19.41
N PHE A 228 12.81 22.90 -19.09
CA PHE A 228 11.88 23.51 -20.06
C PHE A 228 11.43 24.93 -19.71
N GLY A 229 11.79 25.42 -18.54
CA GLY A 229 11.30 26.72 -18.03
C GLY A 229 9.85 26.67 -17.51
N SER A 230 9.20 25.52 -17.57
CA SER A 230 7.85 25.27 -17.05
C SER A 230 7.71 23.85 -16.51
N ALA A 231 6.84 23.66 -15.52
CA ALA A 231 6.47 22.33 -15.07
C ALA A 231 5.62 21.63 -16.13
N VAL A 232 5.85 20.35 -16.31
CA VAL A 232 5.05 19.46 -17.18
C VAL A 232 4.79 18.13 -16.49
N ASN A 233 3.72 17.49 -16.86
CA ASN A 233 3.46 16.10 -16.53
C ASN A 233 4.11 15.20 -17.57
N THR A 234 4.92 14.22 -17.13
CA THR A 234 5.64 13.29 -18.02
C THR A 234 4.95 11.94 -18.02
N ILE A 235 4.59 11.44 -19.19
CA ILE A 235 3.96 10.14 -19.39
C ILE A 235 4.90 9.27 -20.21
N TYR A 236 5.27 8.11 -19.65
CA TYR A 236 6.13 7.12 -20.30
C TYR A 236 5.29 6.03 -20.96
N ALA A 237 5.66 5.64 -22.19
CA ALA A 237 5.06 4.54 -22.93
C ALA A 237 6.03 3.34 -22.95
N PHE A 238 6.09 2.60 -21.83
CA PHE A 238 6.98 1.44 -21.69
C PHE A 238 6.60 0.29 -22.62
N ASP A 239 5.33 0.22 -23.03
CA ASP A 239 4.86 -0.73 -24.05
C ASP A 239 5.49 -0.53 -25.43
N LYS A 240 6.13 0.64 -25.68
CA LYS A 240 6.86 0.96 -26.92
C LYS A 240 8.38 0.93 -26.73
N ALA A 241 8.87 0.75 -25.52
CA ALA A 241 10.30 0.81 -25.25
C ALA A 241 10.98 -0.57 -25.44
N ASP A 242 12.02 -0.61 -26.25
CA ASP A 242 12.87 -1.79 -26.39
C ASP A 242 14.05 -1.78 -25.40
N VAL A 243 14.45 -0.58 -24.92
CA VAL A 243 15.48 -0.38 -23.90
C VAL A 243 14.97 0.60 -22.85
N VAL A 244 15.14 0.24 -21.57
CA VAL A 244 14.79 1.09 -20.42
C VAL A 244 16.00 1.26 -19.51
N VAL A 245 16.32 2.49 -19.14
CA VAL A 245 17.30 2.82 -18.11
C VAL A 245 16.60 3.53 -16.96
N ALA A 246 16.55 2.90 -15.79
CA ALA A 246 15.99 3.44 -14.56
C ALA A 246 17.12 3.87 -13.60
N LEU A 247 17.10 5.13 -13.22
CA LEU A 247 18.07 5.78 -12.36
C LEU A 247 17.42 6.03 -10.99
N ASP A 248 17.55 5.09 -10.09
CA ASP A 248 16.90 5.07 -8.78
C ASP A 248 15.36 5.18 -8.86
N SER A 249 14.78 4.57 -9.89
CA SER A 249 13.34 4.64 -10.16
C SER A 249 12.70 3.28 -10.05
N ASP A 250 11.85 3.09 -9.02
CA ASP A 250 10.96 1.93 -8.92
C ASP A 250 9.63 2.19 -9.65
N PHE A 251 9.70 2.46 -10.95
CA PHE A 251 8.53 2.81 -11.75
C PHE A 251 7.46 1.71 -11.81
N SER A 252 7.82 0.46 -11.48
CA SER A 252 6.89 -0.68 -11.49
C SER A 252 6.16 -0.93 -10.17
N HIS A 253 6.47 -0.15 -9.10
CA HIS A 253 5.88 -0.34 -7.78
C HIS A 253 5.78 0.96 -6.98
N GLY A 254 4.73 1.09 -6.17
CA GLY A 254 4.63 2.10 -5.11
C GLY A 254 4.10 3.48 -5.50
N THR A 255 3.80 3.75 -6.77
CA THR A 255 3.25 5.03 -7.23
C THR A 255 1.90 4.87 -7.95
N ALA A 256 1.16 5.96 -8.11
CA ALA A 256 -0.10 5.94 -8.87
C ALA A 256 0.07 5.52 -10.35
N THR A 257 1.26 5.71 -10.92
CA THR A 257 1.59 5.33 -12.30
C THR A 257 2.06 3.89 -12.42
N SER A 258 2.56 3.30 -11.33
CA SER A 258 3.26 2.01 -11.36
C SER A 258 2.38 0.85 -11.81
N ILE A 259 1.09 0.87 -11.51
CA ILE A 259 0.13 -0.15 -11.96
C ILE A 259 0.12 -0.25 -13.49
N ARG A 260 0.07 0.88 -14.17
CA ARG A 260 0.10 0.95 -15.64
C ARG A 260 1.48 0.61 -16.19
N TYR A 261 2.53 1.16 -15.61
CA TYR A 261 3.89 0.96 -16.10
C TYR A 261 4.39 -0.48 -15.92
N ALA A 262 4.04 -1.13 -14.80
CA ALA A 262 4.30 -2.56 -14.61
C ALA A 262 3.63 -3.42 -15.69
N GLN A 263 2.37 -3.12 -16.04
CA GLN A 263 1.64 -3.83 -17.09
C GLN A 263 2.26 -3.60 -18.48
N ASP A 264 2.66 -2.37 -18.78
CA ASP A 264 3.29 -2.01 -20.03
C ASP A 264 4.64 -2.74 -20.22
N VAL A 265 5.48 -2.77 -19.17
CA VAL A 265 6.76 -3.52 -19.18
C VAL A 265 6.50 -5.02 -19.32
N ALA A 266 5.56 -5.58 -18.55
CA ALA A 266 5.23 -6.99 -18.62
C ALA A 266 4.80 -7.40 -20.04
N SER A 267 4.07 -6.54 -20.75
CA SER A 267 3.65 -6.80 -22.13
C SER A 267 4.82 -6.98 -23.10
N LYS A 268 5.96 -6.31 -22.84
CA LYS A 268 7.20 -6.36 -23.64
C LYS A 268 8.17 -7.47 -23.22
N ARG A 269 7.84 -8.24 -22.18
CA ARG A 269 8.73 -9.29 -21.64
C ARG A 269 8.12 -10.70 -21.74
N ARG A 270 7.03 -10.86 -22.45
CA ARG A 270 6.38 -12.16 -22.67
C ARG A 270 7.10 -12.96 -23.74
N VAL A 271 7.47 -14.20 -23.40
CA VAL A 271 8.16 -15.16 -24.30
C VAL A 271 7.11 -16.14 -24.85
N THR A 272 6.12 -15.65 -25.58
CA THR A 272 4.98 -16.45 -26.07
C THR A 272 5.01 -16.70 -27.58
N SER A 273 5.85 -15.99 -28.34
CA SER A 273 6.00 -16.17 -29.79
C SER A 273 7.15 -17.13 -30.12
N ASP A 274 7.25 -17.53 -31.38
CA ASP A 274 8.38 -18.34 -31.86
C ASP A 274 9.69 -17.56 -31.95
N GLU A 275 9.59 -16.25 -32.14
CA GLU A 275 10.72 -15.31 -32.14
C GLU A 275 10.41 -14.17 -31.11
N PRO A 276 10.54 -14.47 -29.83
CA PRO A 276 10.23 -13.48 -28.81
C PRO A 276 11.28 -12.38 -28.75
N VAL A 277 10.84 -11.14 -28.67
CA VAL A 277 11.67 -9.97 -28.39
C VAL A 277 11.32 -9.47 -27.01
N MET A 278 12.33 -9.36 -26.15
CA MET A 278 12.18 -8.81 -24.80
C MET A 278 12.81 -7.42 -24.73
N SER A 279 12.13 -6.49 -24.05
CA SER A 279 12.76 -5.22 -23.68
C SER A 279 13.92 -5.47 -22.72
N ARG A 280 15.00 -4.70 -22.85
CA ARG A 280 16.17 -4.76 -21.97
C ARG A 280 16.11 -3.65 -20.94
N ILE A 281 16.27 -4.02 -19.67
CA ILE A 281 16.12 -3.11 -18.53
C ILE A 281 17.45 -2.98 -17.79
N TYR A 282 17.94 -1.76 -17.68
CA TYR A 282 19.10 -1.35 -16.89
C TYR A 282 18.61 -0.58 -15.67
N VAL A 283 19.09 -0.92 -14.48
CA VAL A 283 18.72 -0.21 -13.24
C VAL A 283 19.98 0.10 -12.43
N ALA A 284 20.16 1.37 -12.08
CA ALA A 284 21.13 1.81 -11.08
C ALA A 284 20.39 2.29 -9.83
N GLU A 285 20.62 1.66 -8.67
CA GLU A 285 19.84 1.91 -7.45
C GLU A 285 20.66 1.64 -6.18
N PRO A 286 20.38 2.34 -5.07
CA PRO A 286 21.11 2.13 -3.81
C PRO A 286 20.62 0.95 -2.98
N THR A 287 19.40 0.48 -3.20
CA THR A 287 18.80 -0.67 -2.50
C THR A 287 17.95 -1.46 -3.49
N PRO A 288 17.81 -2.78 -3.34
CA PRO A 288 16.93 -3.57 -4.20
C PRO A 288 15.51 -3.03 -4.26
N THR A 289 14.99 -2.85 -5.48
CA THR A 289 13.59 -2.47 -5.76
C THR A 289 12.89 -3.51 -6.63
N ASN A 290 11.57 -3.41 -6.74
CA ASN A 290 10.81 -4.30 -7.60
C ASN A 290 11.22 -4.15 -9.07
N THR A 291 11.52 -2.94 -9.52
CA THR A 291 12.08 -2.68 -10.85
C THR A 291 13.50 -3.24 -10.98
N GLY A 292 14.35 -3.09 -9.94
CA GLY A 292 15.70 -3.66 -9.92
C GLY A 292 15.72 -5.19 -9.98
N ALA A 293 14.73 -5.87 -9.40
CA ALA A 293 14.57 -7.33 -9.52
C ALA A 293 14.16 -7.79 -10.93
N LEU A 294 13.53 -6.93 -11.72
CA LEU A 294 13.19 -7.19 -13.13
C LEU A 294 14.35 -6.88 -14.09
N ALA A 295 15.39 -6.20 -13.61
CA ALA A 295 16.46 -5.71 -14.46
C ALA A 295 17.32 -6.85 -15.05
N ASP A 296 17.67 -6.73 -16.33
CA ASP A 296 18.66 -7.57 -16.98
C ASP A 296 20.09 -7.16 -16.55
N HIS A 297 20.26 -5.86 -16.25
CA HIS A 297 21.55 -5.28 -15.84
C HIS A 297 21.36 -4.32 -14.66
N ARG A 298 21.42 -4.87 -13.45
CA ARG A 298 21.37 -4.09 -12.22
C ARG A 298 22.76 -3.59 -11.83
N LEU A 299 22.84 -2.39 -11.25
CA LEU A 299 24.02 -1.80 -10.64
C LEU A 299 23.66 -1.25 -9.26
N ALA A 300 24.26 -1.79 -8.21
CA ALA A 300 24.17 -1.23 -6.87
C ALA A 300 25.09 0.00 -6.79
N ALA A 301 24.51 1.19 -6.61
CA ALA A 301 25.21 2.47 -6.59
C ALA A 301 24.63 3.40 -5.53
N LYS A 302 25.45 4.20 -4.85
CA LYS A 302 24.98 5.24 -3.93
C LYS A 302 24.05 6.23 -4.66
N SER A 303 23.16 6.89 -3.92
CA SER A 303 22.29 7.91 -4.53
C SER A 303 23.10 9.06 -5.15
N SER A 304 24.20 9.48 -4.52
CA SER A 304 25.13 10.49 -5.08
C SER A 304 25.81 10.01 -6.37
N ASP A 305 26.19 8.71 -6.45
CA ASP A 305 26.83 8.15 -7.63
C ASP A 305 25.86 8.08 -8.83
N ILE A 306 24.58 7.91 -8.59
CA ILE A 306 23.55 7.90 -9.65
C ILE A 306 23.50 9.23 -10.39
N ALA A 307 23.69 10.34 -9.69
CA ALA A 307 23.81 11.65 -10.32
C ALA A 307 25.01 11.71 -11.29
N ILE A 308 26.15 11.15 -10.91
CA ILE A 308 27.37 11.08 -11.74
C ILE A 308 27.14 10.14 -12.94
N ILE A 309 26.50 8.98 -12.70
CA ILE A 309 26.13 8.03 -13.76
C ILE A 309 25.20 8.69 -14.79
N THR A 310 24.20 9.44 -14.33
CA THR A 310 23.30 10.19 -15.21
C THR A 310 24.05 11.21 -16.06
N GLN A 311 25.01 11.94 -15.48
CA GLN A 311 25.85 12.88 -16.21
C GLN A 311 26.72 12.16 -17.25
N ALA A 312 27.28 10.98 -16.93
CA ALA A 312 28.05 10.21 -17.87
C ALA A 312 27.22 9.72 -19.07
N ILE A 313 26.00 9.22 -18.81
CA ILE A 313 25.07 8.84 -19.89
C ILE A 313 24.72 10.05 -20.73
N ALA A 314 24.41 11.21 -20.13
CA ALA A 314 24.08 12.45 -20.85
C ALA A 314 25.20 12.89 -21.78
N ALA A 315 26.44 12.93 -21.29
CA ALA A 315 27.61 13.27 -22.10
C ALA A 315 27.80 12.28 -23.28
N ALA A 316 27.64 11.00 -23.03
CA ALA A 316 27.85 9.94 -24.02
C ALA A 316 26.78 9.92 -25.14
N VAL A 317 25.55 10.35 -24.86
CA VAL A 317 24.48 10.48 -25.89
C VAL A 317 24.47 11.85 -26.56
N GLY A 318 25.46 12.73 -26.27
CA GLY A 318 25.66 13.99 -26.96
C GLY A 318 25.01 15.23 -26.28
N VAL A 319 24.54 15.11 -25.04
CA VAL A 319 24.13 16.29 -24.26
C VAL A 319 25.38 17.10 -23.89
N SER A 320 25.29 18.42 -23.98
CA SER A 320 26.44 19.32 -23.75
C SER A 320 26.76 19.46 -22.25
N VAL A 321 27.32 18.41 -21.66
CA VAL A 321 27.82 18.39 -20.27
C VAL A 321 29.17 17.67 -20.25
N ALA A 322 30.02 17.98 -19.26
CA ALA A 322 31.32 17.32 -19.11
C ALA A 322 31.15 15.84 -18.75
N ALA A 323 31.95 14.98 -19.37
CA ALA A 323 31.98 13.57 -19.01
C ALA A 323 32.73 13.38 -17.66
N PRO A 324 32.11 12.79 -16.63
CA PRO A 324 32.76 12.55 -15.35
C PRO A 324 33.67 11.30 -15.43
N ALA A 325 34.65 11.19 -14.54
CA ALA A 325 35.39 9.96 -14.32
C ALA A 325 34.50 8.96 -13.55
N LEU A 326 34.55 7.67 -13.92
CA LEU A 326 33.79 6.60 -13.31
C LEU A 326 34.73 5.44 -12.93
N PRO A 327 34.41 4.67 -11.87
CA PRO A 327 35.04 3.37 -11.63
C PRO A 327 34.84 2.43 -12.84
N GLU A 328 35.83 1.55 -13.09
CA GLU A 328 35.83 0.69 -14.28
C GLU A 328 34.55 -0.13 -14.48
N ALA A 329 34.03 -0.76 -13.40
CA ALA A 329 32.80 -1.54 -13.46
C ALA A 329 31.58 -0.66 -13.87
N THR A 330 31.46 0.53 -13.28
CA THR A 330 30.40 1.50 -13.57
C THR A 330 30.54 2.03 -14.99
N GLN A 331 31.80 2.29 -15.44
CA GLN A 331 32.07 2.74 -16.80
C GLN A 331 31.62 1.71 -17.85
N LYS A 332 31.90 0.42 -17.60
CA LYS A 332 31.46 -0.68 -18.46
C LYS A 332 29.93 -0.76 -18.55
N TRP A 333 29.26 -0.66 -17.39
CA TRP A 333 27.79 -0.66 -17.34
C TRP A 333 27.20 0.51 -18.13
N VAL A 334 27.72 1.73 -17.93
CA VAL A 334 27.29 2.93 -18.65
C VAL A 334 27.54 2.79 -20.17
N ALA A 335 28.70 2.32 -20.57
CA ALA A 335 29.04 2.13 -21.97
C ALA A 335 28.08 1.15 -22.68
N THR A 336 27.75 0.04 -22.01
CA THR A 336 26.80 -0.96 -22.52
C THR A 336 25.38 -0.37 -22.61
N ALA A 337 24.91 0.31 -21.57
CA ALA A 337 23.60 0.97 -21.57
C ALA A 337 23.47 2.03 -22.65
N VAL A 338 24.50 2.86 -22.85
CA VAL A 338 24.53 3.89 -23.90
C VAL A 338 24.52 3.29 -25.31
N ALA A 339 25.25 2.20 -25.51
CA ALA A 339 25.24 1.50 -26.81
C ALA A 339 23.84 1.01 -27.16
N ASP A 340 23.14 0.37 -26.23
CA ASP A 340 21.79 -0.11 -26.43
C ASP A 340 20.78 1.03 -26.57
N LEU A 341 20.89 2.09 -25.76
CA LEU A 341 20.04 3.28 -25.87
C LEU A 341 20.15 3.94 -27.24
N THR A 342 21.39 4.05 -27.74
CA THR A 342 21.67 4.66 -29.06
C THR A 342 21.12 3.81 -30.20
N ALA A 343 21.27 2.47 -30.09
CA ALA A 343 20.70 1.54 -31.06
C ALA A 343 19.15 1.55 -31.06
N ALA A 344 18.55 1.84 -29.92
CA ALA A 344 17.09 1.94 -29.71
C ALA A 344 16.57 3.39 -29.70
N ALA A 345 17.25 4.34 -30.35
CA ALA A 345 16.80 5.74 -30.40
C ALA A 345 15.35 5.83 -30.94
N GLY A 346 14.49 6.59 -30.22
CA GLY A 346 13.05 6.68 -30.48
C GLY A 346 12.22 5.50 -29.93
N LYS A 347 12.88 4.46 -29.40
CA LYS A 347 12.26 3.27 -28.80
C LYS A 347 12.89 2.94 -27.44
N SER A 348 13.42 3.93 -26.77
CA SER A 348 14.00 3.78 -25.45
C SER A 348 13.32 4.69 -24.45
N VAL A 349 13.54 4.43 -23.16
CA VAL A 349 13.10 5.28 -22.05
C VAL A 349 14.24 5.43 -21.07
N VAL A 350 14.54 6.66 -20.66
CA VAL A 350 15.37 6.93 -19.50
C VAL A 350 14.50 7.63 -18.45
N ILE A 351 14.49 7.11 -17.24
CA ILE A 351 13.66 7.62 -16.13
C ILE A 351 14.49 7.75 -14.86
N ALA A 352 14.30 8.85 -14.10
CA ALA A 352 14.83 9.02 -12.76
C ALA A 352 13.73 8.88 -11.72
N GLY A 353 14.08 8.33 -10.57
CA GLY A 353 13.18 8.24 -9.41
C GLY A 353 13.04 9.57 -8.68
N GLU A 354 11.92 9.74 -7.99
CA GLU A 354 11.56 10.97 -7.24
C GLU A 354 12.59 11.34 -6.16
N THR A 355 13.38 10.38 -5.73
CA THR A 355 14.45 10.57 -4.73
C THR A 355 15.67 11.30 -5.29
N GLN A 356 15.84 11.33 -6.60
CA GLN A 356 16.96 11.99 -7.25
C GLN A 356 16.74 13.50 -7.35
N PRO A 357 17.81 14.30 -7.24
CA PRO A 357 17.67 15.75 -7.27
C PRO A 357 17.20 16.28 -8.64
N ALA A 358 16.61 17.48 -8.64
CA ALA A 358 16.05 18.13 -9.82
C ALA A 358 16.98 18.18 -11.03
N ALA A 359 18.29 18.38 -10.82
CA ALA A 359 19.28 18.41 -11.88
C ALA A 359 19.43 17.06 -12.61
N VAL A 360 19.22 15.93 -11.90
CA VAL A 360 19.21 14.60 -12.51
C VAL A 360 17.99 14.45 -13.41
N HIS A 361 16.81 14.89 -12.97
CA HIS A 361 15.61 14.88 -13.79
C HIS A 361 15.75 15.76 -15.04
N ALA A 362 16.35 16.94 -14.90
CA ALA A 362 16.64 17.83 -16.05
C ALA A 362 17.56 17.16 -17.07
N LEU A 363 18.61 16.46 -16.62
CA LEU A 363 19.47 15.67 -17.52
C LEU A 363 18.72 14.53 -18.18
N VAL A 364 17.85 13.83 -17.48
CA VAL A 364 17.01 12.76 -18.03
C VAL A 364 16.10 13.28 -19.14
N HIS A 365 15.52 14.45 -19.00
CA HIS A 365 14.77 15.09 -20.09
C HIS A 365 15.65 15.37 -21.29
N ALA A 366 16.88 15.88 -21.07
CA ALA A 366 17.84 16.13 -22.15
C ALA A 366 18.31 14.84 -22.82
N ILE A 367 18.56 13.76 -22.08
CA ILE A 367 18.91 12.44 -22.62
C ILE A 367 17.79 11.92 -23.51
N ASN A 368 16.53 11.95 -23.04
CA ASN A 368 15.38 11.50 -23.83
C ASN A 368 15.18 12.33 -25.11
N ALA A 369 15.46 13.62 -25.05
CA ALA A 369 15.42 14.49 -26.23
C ALA A 369 16.55 14.12 -27.24
N ALA A 370 17.79 13.93 -26.77
CA ALA A 370 18.93 13.53 -27.60
C ALA A 370 18.72 12.15 -28.27
N LEU A 371 18.02 11.24 -27.61
CA LEU A 371 17.65 9.91 -28.11
C LEU A 371 16.37 9.88 -28.97
N ASN A 372 15.78 11.03 -29.30
CA ASN A 372 14.52 11.14 -30.06
C ASN A 372 13.34 10.37 -29.41
N ASN A 373 13.31 10.25 -28.11
CA ASN A 373 12.26 9.56 -27.35
C ASN A 373 11.01 10.42 -27.18
N VAL A 374 11.15 11.75 -27.24
CA VAL A 374 10.08 12.73 -27.06
C VAL A 374 9.05 12.62 -28.19
N GLY A 375 7.78 12.44 -27.86
CA GLY A 375 6.69 12.20 -28.80
C GLY A 375 6.53 10.74 -29.23
N ALA A 376 7.51 9.88 -28.91
CA ALA A 376 7.48 8.44 -29.19
C ALA A 376 7.21 7.61 -27.92
N THR A 377 8.17 7.55 -27.01
CA THR A 377 8.09 6.81 -25.74
C THR A 377 7.95 7.73 -24.53
N VAL A 378 8.24 9.02 -24.67
CA VAL A 378 8.11 10.05 -23.63
C VAL A 378 7.22 11.16 -24.14
N ASN A 379 6.11 11.41 -23.43
CA ASN A 379 5.13 12.42 -23.80
C ASN A 379 4.96 13.43 -22.67
N TYR A 380 4.75 14.71 -23.03
CA TYR A 380 4.53 15.78 -22.09
C TYR A 380 3.12 16.33 -22.23
N THR A 381 2.51 16.62 -21.08
CA THR A 381 1.21 17.27 -20.99
C THR A 381 1.27 18.40 -19.94
N ASP A 382 0.25 19.23 -19.90
CA ASP A 382 0.12 20.18 -18.82
C ASP A 382 0.04 19.45 -17.46
N PRO A 383 0.60 20.05 -16.38
CA PRO A 383 0.57 19.42 -15.07
C PRO A 383 -0.88 19.31 -14.57
N ILE A 384 -1.26 18.13 -14.12
CA ILE A 384 -2.58 17.88 -13.53
C ILE A 384 -2.64 18.49 -12.13
N ILE A 385 -1.58 18.29 -11.34
CA ILE A 385 -1.38 18.93 -10.04
C ILE A 385 -0.35 20.02 -10.25
N ASP A 386 -0.83 21.26 -10.36
CA ASP A 386 0.03 22.43 -10.62
C ASP A 386 0.32 23.18 -9.32
N ALA A 387 1.04 22.53 -8.41
CA ALA A 387 1.46 23.09 -7.13
C ALA A 387 2.72 22.37 -6.62
N ASP A 388 3.48 23.03 -5.77
CA ASP A 388 4.48 22.36 -4.94
C ASP A 388 3.75 21.57 -3.86
N THR A 389 4.14 20.32 -3.68
CA THR A 389 3.44 19.38 -2.78
C THR A 389 4.34 18.84 -1.66
N GLY A 390 5.59 19.30 -1.59
CA GLY A 390 6.55 18.83 -0.60
C GLY A 390 6.87 19.84 0.50
N ALA A 391 8.11 19.81 0.94
CA ALA A 391 8.56 20.61 2.07
C ALA A 391 8.49 22.12 1.84
N ALA A 392 8.66 22.60 0.60
CA ALA A 392 8.61 24.02 0.28
C ALA A 392 7.21 24.62 0.53
N SER A 393 6.16 23.91 0.11
CA SER A 393 4.76 24.25 0.35
C SER A 393 4.46 24.30 1.85
N LEU A 394 4.87 23.27 2.58
CA LEU A 394 4.64 23.20 4.03
C LEU A 394 5.44 24.27 4.79
N LYS A 395 6.68 24.52 4.37
CA LYS A 395 7.51 25.58 4.95
C LYS A 395 6.86 26.97 4.79
N ALA A 396 6.35 27.27 3.61
CA ALA A 396 5.66 28.54 3.36
C ALA A 396 4.44 28.71 4.28
N LEU A 397 3.67 27.65 4.52
CA LEU A 397 2.58 27.66 5.49
C LEU A 397 3.08 27.92 6.92
N VAL A 398 4.15 27.23 7.35
CA VAL A 398 4.75 27.40 8.68
C VAL A 398 5.27 28.82 8.87
N ASP A 399 5.89 29.38 7.86
CA ASP A 399 6.38 30.79 7.90
C ASP A 399 5.21 31.79 8.10
N GLU A 400 4.08 31.59 7.42
CA GLU A 400 2.87 32.37 7.62
C GLU A 400 2.23 32.21 9.02
N ILE A 401 2.20 30.98 9.52
CA ILE A 401 1.72 30.71 10.88
C ILE A 401 2.60 31.46 11.90
N ASN A 402 3.91 31.37 11.75
CA ASN A 402 4.86 32.03 12.63
C ASN A 402 4.79 33.57 12.55
N ALA A 403 4.40 34.12 11.42
CA ALA A 403 4.14 35.52 11.22
C ALA A 403 2.77 35.99 11.78
N GLY A 404 1.95 35.11 12.31
CA GLY A 404 0.61 35.40 12.80
C GLY A 404 -0.43 35.73 11.71
N ALA A 405 -0.15 35.37 10.47
CA ALA A 405 -1.01 35.63 9.33
C ALA A 405 -2.14 34.61 9.16
N VAL A 406 -2.16 33.53 9.97
CA VAL A 406 -3.12 32.43 9.87
C VAL A 406 -4.03 32.45 11.08
N SER A 407 -5.30 32.74 10.88
CA SER A 407 -6.32 32.75 11.93
C SER A 407 -7.20 31.50 11.91
N MET A 408 -7.32 30.85 10.75
CA MET A 408 -8.01 29.58 10.57
C MET A 408 -7.23 28.69 9.60
N LEU A 409 -6.99 27.45 9.98
CA LEU A 409 -6.35 26.44 9.16
C LEU A 409 -7.26 25.22 9.04
N VAL A 410 -7.61 24.85 7.81
CA VAL A 410 -8.35 23.61 7.50
C VAL A 410 -7.38 22.61 6.91
N ILE A 411 -7.22 21.46 7.56
CA ILE A 411 -6.32 20.38 7.17
C ILE A 411 -7.16 19.16 6.76
N ALA A 412 -7.00 18.69 5.53
CA ALA A 412 -7.76 17.54 5.02
C ALA A 412 -6.85 16.40 4.56
N ASP A 413 -7.07 15.23 5.13
CA ASP A 413 -6.44 13.95 4.78
C ASP A 413 -4.90 13.94 4.86
N VAL A 414 -4.30 14.84 5.66
CA VAL A 414 -2.85 14.97 5.83
C VAL A 414 -2.47 14.95 7.32
N ASN A 415 -1.60 14.02 7.69
CA ASN A 415 -1.09 13.93 9.07
C ASN A 415 0.27 14.64 9.22
N VAL A 416 0.26 15.97 9.20
CA VAL A 416 1.48 16.79 9.24
C VAL A 416 2.19 16.78 10.59
N ALA A 417 1.50 16.48 11.68
CA ALA A 417 2.15 16.33 12.98
C ALA A 417 3.07 15.10 13.04
N TYR A 418 2.80 14.09 12.21
CA TYR A 418 3.62 12.89 12.11
C TYR A 418 4.64 12.96 10.98
N SER A 419 4.24 13.41 9.77
CA SER A 419 5.01 13.23 8.53
C SER A 419 5.82 14.46 8.10
N ALA A 420 5.60 15.63 8.73
CA ALA A 420 6.35 16.83 8.37
C ALA A 420 7.86 16.69 8.67
N PRO A 421 8.73 17.32 7.87
CA PRO A 421 10.15 17.41 8.19
C PRO A 421 10.37 17.99 9.59
N ALA A 422 11.26 17.38 10.37
CA ALA A 422 11.41 17.65 11.79
C ALA A 422 11.91 19.08 12.09
N ASP A 423 12.63 19.69 11.15
CA ASP A 423 13.11 21.08 11.26
C ASP A 423 12.00 22.13 11.16
N LEU A 424 10.85 21.79 10.55
CA LEU A 424 9.71 22.70 10.44
C LEU A 424 8.92 22.84 11.74
N ALA A 425 9.14 21.96 12.72
CA ALA A 425 8.46 21.98 14.03
C ALA A 425 6.92 22.17 13.91
N MET A 426 6.29 21.45 12.98
CA MET A 426 4.89 21.65 12.58
C MET A 426 3.91 21.54 13.76
N SER A 427 4.13 20.62 14.70
CA SER A 427 3.29 20.47 15.88
C SER A 427 3.28 21.73 16.77
N GLU A 428 4.41 22.43 16.86
CA GLU A 428 4.50 23.70 17.60
C GLU A 428 3.89 24.88 16.82
N ALA A 429 3.99 24.83 15.49
CA ALA A 429 3.33 25.81 14.64
C ALA A 429 1.80 25.71 14.74
N LEU A 430 1.23 24.50 14.69
CA LEU A 430 -0.23 24.29 14.81
C LEU A 430 -0.81 24.88 16.08
N LYS A 431 -0.11 24.84 17.20
CA LYS A 431 -0.57 25.41 18.50
C LYS A 431 -0.72 26.93 18.46
N LYS A 432 -0.14 27.61 17.48
CA LYS A 432 -0.22 29.08 17.33
C LYS A 432 -1.44 29.52 16.55
N VAL A 433 -2.11 28.62 15.84
CA VAL A 433 -3.27 28.92 15.01
C VAL A 433 -4.52 28.93 15.88
N PRO A 434 -5.31 30.02 15.89
CA PRO A 434 -6.49 30.14 16.76
C PRO A 434 -7.55 29.07 16.49
N THR A 435 -7.78 28.71 15.22
CA THR A 435 -8.74 27.67 14.85
C THR A 435 -8.11 26.70 13.87
N VAL A 436 -7.89 25.45 14.30
CA VAL A 436 -7.44 24.35 13.45
C VAL A 436 -8.59 23.37 13.27
N VAL A 437 -8.95 23.12 12.02
CA VAL A 437 -9.96 22.12 11.62
C VAL A 437 -9.25 20.99 10.93
N HIS A 438 -9.30 19.81 11.52
CA HIS A 438 -8.81 18.58 10.92
C HIS A 438 -9.97 17.77 10.34
N PHE A 439 -9.80 17.32 9.13
CA PHE A 439 -10.69 16.38 8.44
C PHE A 439 -9.91 15.12 8.06
N GLY A 440 -10.40 13.95 8.42
CA GLY A 440 -9.72 12.69 8.11
C GLY A 440 -10.43 11.45 8.67
N LEU A 441 -10.02 10.27 8.21
CA LEU A 441 -10.60 8.98 8.62
C LEU A 441 -10.30 8.61 10.08
N TYR A 442 -9.20 9.09 10.63
CA TYR A 442 -8.72 8.75 11.97
C TYR A 442 -8.52 9.99 12.82
N ASN A 443 -8.68 9.82 14.12
CA ASN A 443 -8.26 10.81 15.12
C ASN A 443 -6.76 10.62 15.37
N ASP A 444 -5.95 11.11 14.43
CA ASP A 444 -4.51 10.91 14.36
C ASP A 444 -3.72 11.98 15.13
N GLU A 445 -2.38 11.99 14.97
CA GLU A 445 -1.49 12.93 15.65
C GLU A 445 -1.79 14.38 15.33
N THR A 446 -2.27 14.69 14.10
CA THR A 446 -2.70 16.05 13.70
C THR A 446 -4.06 16.39 14.28
N ALA A 447 -5.00 15.46 14.26
CA ALA A 447 -6.33 15.61 14.86
C ALA A 447 -6.26 15.92 16.35
N ALA A 448 -5.31 15.29 17.07
CA ALA A 448 -5.10 15.55 18.50
C ALA A 448 -4.66 16.96 18.84
N LEU A 449 -4.12 17.71 17.87
CA LEU A 449 -3.73 19.12 18.00
C LEU A 449 -4.79 20.07 17.46
N ALA A 450 -5.84 19.56 16.84
CA ALA A 450 -6.87 20.37 16.19
C ALA A 450 -7.94 20.87 17.18
N THR A 451 -8.50 22.03 16.89
CA THR A 451 -9.68 22.56 17.59
C THR A 451 -10.92 21.74 17.25
N TRP A 452 -11.06 21.41 15.98
CA TRP A 452 -12.14 20.58 15.47
C TRP A 452 -11.57 19.38 14.72
N HIS A 453 -12.05 18.19 15.01
CA HIS A 453 -11.85 17.02 14.19
C HIS A 453 -13.18 16.56 13.61
N ILE A 454 -13.27 16.53 12.29
CA ILE A 454 -14.44 16.10 11.54
C ILE A 454 -14.07 14.79 10.85
N HIS A 455 -14.78 13.73 11.15
CA HIS A 455 -14.48 12.42 10.60
C HIS A 455 -14.96 12.30 9.15
N ALA A 456 -14.05 11.80 8.31
CA ALA A 456 -14.28 11.61 6.90
C ALA A 456 -15.08 10.33 6.60
N THR A 457 -15.77 10.33 5.47
CA THR A 457 -16.28 9.10 4.83
C THR A 457 -15.15 8.36 4.12
N HIS A 458 -15.23 7.04 4.06
CA HIS A 458 -14.39 6.25 3.18
C HIS A 458 -14.81 6.47 1.72
N TYR A 459 -13.93 6.28 0.73
CA TYR A 459 -14.24 6.50 -0.69
C TYR A 459 -15.39 5.61 -1.21
N LEU A 460 -15.69 4.47 -0.56
CA LEU A 460 -16.83 3.62 -0.87
C LEU A 460 -18.13 4.08 -0.17
N GLU A 461 -18.11 5.16 0.60
CA GLU A 461 -19.23 5.71 1.36
C GLU A 461 -19.66 7.09 0.87
N SER A 462 -18.94 7.73 -0.04
CA SER A 462 -19.27 9.09 -0.47
C SER A 462 -19.07 9.32 -1.96
N TRP A 463 -19.78 10.33 -2.47
CA TRP A 463 -19.64 10.81 -3.83
C TRP A 463 -18.40 11.68 -3.97
N GLY A 464 -17.74 11.59 -5.14
CA GLY A 464 -16.58 12.37 -5.51
C GLY A 464 -16.26 12.20 -6.99
N ASP A 465 -15.15 12.77 -7.40
CA ASP A 465 -14.52 12.52 -8.68
C ASP A 465 -13.00 12.51 -8.55
N THR A 466 -12.34 11.88 -9.48
CA THR A 466 -10.89 11.78 -9.52
C THR A 466 -10.37 11.93 -10.95
N ARG A 467 -9.14 12.41 -11.10
CA ARG A 467 -8.44 12.44 -12.40
C ARG A 467 -7.15 11.61 -12.29
N ALA A 468 -6.95 10.70 -13.23
CA ALA A 468 -5.76 9.89 -13.33
C ALA A 468 -4.57 10.66 -13.93
N PHE A 469 -3.35 10.15 -13.76
CA PHE A 469 -2.11 10.76 -14.27
C PHE A 469 -2.09 10.97 -15.80
N ASN A 470 -2.90 10.20 -16.54
CA ASN A 470 -3.05 10.31 -18.00
C ASN A 470 -4.27 11.15 -18.42
N GLY A 471 -4.91 11.83 -17.47
CA GLY A 471 -6.03 12.72 -17.68
C GLY A 471 -7.42 12.09 -17.62
N ALA A 472 -7.54 10.76 -17.61
CA ALA A 472 -8.82 10.09 -17.48
C ALA A 472 -9.55 10.53 -16.21
N VAL A 473 -10.85 10.83 -16.33
CA VAL A 473 -11.68 11.26 -15.21
C VAL A 473 -12.68 10.17 -14.86
N SER A 474 -12.77 9.86 -13.57
CA SER A 474 -13.70 8.89 -13.01
C SER A 474 -14.59 9.51 -11.95
N LEU A 475 -15.82 9.03 -11.88
CA LEU A 475 -16.69 9.31 -10.75
C LEU A 475 -16.37 8.34 -9.61
N GLN A 476 -16.37 8.84 -8.40
CA GLN A 476 -16.38 8.06 -7.18
C GLN A 476 -17.84 7.96 -6.72
N GLN A 477 -18.42 6.76 -6.84
CA GLN A 477 -19.78 6.52 -6.36
C GLN A 477 -19.74 5.63 -5.10
N PRO A 478 -20.55 5.97 -4.07
CA PRO A 478 -20.63 5.14 -2.87
C PRO A 478 -21.40 3.84 -3.15
N LEU A 479 -21.01 2.78 -2.45
CA LEU A 479 -21.71 1.50 -2.47
C LEU A 479 -22.67 1.35 -1.30
N ILE A 480 -22.40 2.08 -0.21
CA ILE A 480 -23.22 2.09 1.01
C ILE A 480 -23.34 3.52 1.55
N ALA A 481 -24.30 3.74 2.41
CA ALA A 481 -24.35 4.94 3.22
C ALA A 481 -23.17 4.97 4.22
N PRO A 482 -22.74 6.17 4.68
CA PRO A 482 -21.65 6.27 5.66
C PRO A 482 -21.92 5.46 6.93
N LEU A 483 -20.98 4.59 7.32
CA LEU A 483 -21.14 3.73 8.51
C LEU A 483 -21.23 4.55 9.81
N TYR A 484 -20.59 5.71 9.86
CA TYR A 484 -20.45 6.52 11.06
C TYR A 484 -20.96 7.96 10.89
N ASP A 485 -21.83 8.21 9.91
CA ASP A 485 -22.33 9.57 9.60
C ASP A 485 -21.21 10.58 9.28
N GLY A 486 -20.12 10.10 8.69
CA GLY A 486 -19.00 10.92 8.22
C GLY A 486 -19.41 11.90 7.14
N LYS A 487 -18.52 12.88 6.87
CA LYS A 487 -18.75 13.90 5.85
C LYS A 487 -17.75 13.75 4.71
N HIS A 488 -18.09 14.25 3.54
CA HIS A 488 -17.15 14.48 2.46
C HIS A 488 -16.52 15.86 2.63
N PHE A 489 -15.28 16.05 2.16
CA PHE A 489 -14.56 17.29 2.37
C PHE A 489 -15.26 18.52 1.72
N SER A 490 -15.94 18.33 0.57
CA SER A 490 -16.73 19.42 -0.03
C SER A 490 -17.85 19.92 0.89
N GLU A 491 -18.49 19.04 1.70
CA GLU A 491 -19.51 19.43 2.66
C GLU A 491 -18.92 20.27 3.82
N VAL A 492 -17.68 19.99 4.21
CA VAL A 492 -16.95 20.79 5.20
C VAL A 492 -16.60 22.18 4.65
N LEU A 493 -16.18 22.24 3.39
CA LEU A 493 -15.93 23.52 2.72
C LEU A 493 -17.22 24.34 2.59
N ASP A 494 -18.30 23.72 2.12
CA ASP A 494 -19.62 24.40 1.98
C ASP A 494 -20.12 24.94 3.33
N ALA A 495 -19.81 24.25 4.44
CA ALA A 495 -20.16 24.72 5.78
C ALA A 495 -19.48 26.04 6.16
N LEU A 496 -18.30 26.36 5.60
CA LEU A 496 -17.64 27.64 5.80
C LEU A 496 -18.52 28.80 5.29
N ASP A 497 -19.18 28.59 4.15
CA ASP A 497 -20.11 29.56 3.55
C ASP A 497 -21.57 29.46 4.08
N GLY A 498 -21.79 28.63 5.10
CA GLY A 498 -23.14 28.36 5.62
C GLY A 498 -24.04 27.58 4.64
N LYS A 499 -23.46 26.88 3.68
CA LYS A 499 -24.19 26.06 2.71
C LYS A 499 -24.27 24.61 3.18
N ARG A 500 -25.34 23.93 2.82
CA ARG A 500 -25.54 22.49 3.06
C ARG A 500 -25.82 21.80 1.73
N VAL A 501 -24.77 21.60 0.94
CA VAL A 501 -24.84 20.89 -0.34
C VAL A 501 -24.35 19.45 -0.14
N SER A 502 -25.09 18.48 -0.64
CA SER A 502 -24.63 17.09 -0.58
C SER A 502 -23.45 16.86 -1.54
N ALA A 503 -22.53 15.96 -1.19
CA ALA A 503 -21.42 15.63 -2.08
C ALA A 503 -21.90 15.15 -3.47
N HIS A 504 -23.03 14.43 -3.54
CA HIS A 504 -23.68 14.06 -4.81
C HIS A 504 -24.03 15.28 -5.65
N ASP A 505 -24.75 16.24 -5.06
CA ASP A 505 -25.25 17.41 -5.80
C ASP A 505 -24.09 18.35 -6.21
N ALA A 506 -23.06 18.45 -5.37
CA ALA A 506 -21.86 19.20 -5.70
C ALA A 506 -21.14 18.62 -6.92
N VAL A 507 -20.86 17.30 -6.94
CA VAL A 507 -20.20 16.62 -8.06
C VAL A 507 -21.08 16.65 -9.32
N LYS A 508 -22.37 16.32 -9.18
CA LYS A 508 -23.31 16.29 -10.30
C LYS A 508 -23.50 17.68 -10.93
N GLY A 509 -23.65 18.70 -10.09
CA GLY A 509 -23.78 20.09 -10.55
C GLY A 509 -22.51 20.61 -11.25
N TYR A 510 -21.33 20.25 -10.71
CA TYR A 510 -20.06 20.56 -11.36
C TYR A 510 -19.98 19.95 -12.77
N TRP A 511 -20.27 18.66 -12.93
CA TRP A 511 -20.16 18.00 -14.21
C TRP A 511 -21.24 18.43 -15.19
N GLN A 512 -22.46 18.77 -14.71
CA GLN A 512 -23.48 19.35 -15.55
C GLN A 512 -23.02 20.68 -16.17
N ALA A 513 -22.46 21.55 -15.35
CA ALA A 513 -21.93 22.83 -15.82
C ALA A 513 -20.71 22.65 -16.74
N GLN A 514 -19.78 21.74 -16.38
CA GLN A 514 -18.54 21.52 -17.14
C GLN A 514 -18.80 20.94 -18.54
N LEU A 515 -19.81 20.04 -18.67
CA LEU A 515 -20.15 19.43 -19.95
C LEU A 515 -21.10 20.30 -20.77
N GLY A 516 -21.72 21.32 -20.15
CA GLY A 516 -22.70 22.18 -20.83
C GLY A 516 -23.93 21.41 -21.31
N LEU A 517 -24.34 20.38 -20.60
CA LEU A 517 -25.46 19.50 -20.95
C LEU A 517 -26.56 19.61 -19.90
N ASP A 518 -27.80 19.53 -20.33
CA ASP A 518 -28.98 19.60 -19.49
C ASP A 518 -29.95 18.41 -19.73
N GLY A 519 -30.84 18.20 -18.75
CA GLY A 519 -31.93 17.27 -18.83
C GLY A 519 -31.50 15.85 -19.23
N PHE A 520 -32.22 15.26 -20.18
CA PHE A 520 -31.99 13.86 -20.59
C PHE A 520 -30.61 13.62 -21.19
N ALA A 521 -30.03 14.62 -21.88
CA ALA A 521 -28.68 14.47 -22.45
C ALA A 521 -27.62 14.31 -21.35
N PHE A 522 -27.69 15.12 -20.31
CA PHE A 522 -26.81 15.02 -19.17
C PHE A 522 -27.02 13.71 -18.39
N GLU A 523 -28.26 13.34 -18.08
CA GLU A 523 -28.58 12.12 -17.34
C GLU A 523 -28.05 10.86 -18.06
N LYS A 524 -28.11 10.83 -19.39
CA LYS A 524 -27.55 9.72 -20.15
C LYS A 524 -26.01 9.62 -19.99
N VAL A 525 -25.30 10.75 -20.08
CA VAL A 525 -23.85 10.79 -19.89
C VAL A 525 -23.50 10.41 -18.46
N TRP A 526 -24.24 10.93 -17.48
CA TRP A 526 -24.06 10.65 -16.07
C TRP A 526 -24.21 9.15 -15.77
N GLN A 527 -25.29 8.52 -16.23
CA GLN A 527 -25.53 7.08 -16.04
C GLN A 527 -24.47 6.22 -16.73
N THR A 528 -24.04 6.62 -17.93
CA THR A 528 -22.93 5.93 -18.62
C THR A 528 -21.62 6.05 -17.83
N ALA A 529 -21.31 7.23 -17.29
CA ALA A 529 -20.12 7.43 -16.49
C ALA A 529 -20.16 6.63 -15.17
N LEU A 530 -21.33 6.47 -14.56
CA LEU A 530 -21.50 5.61 -13.38
C LEU A 530 -21.32 4.13 -13.71
N HIS A 531 -21.80 3.69 -14.87
CA HIS A 531 -21.66 2.31 -15.32
C HIS A 531 -20.23 1.96 -15.73
N ASP A 532 -19.61 2.80 -16.58
CA ASP A 532 -18.29 2.55 -17.15
C ASP A 532 -17.15 2.98 -16.21
N GLY A 533 -17.44 3.84 -15.24
CA GLY A 533 -16.47 4.43 -14.31
C GLY A 533 -15.61 5.54 -14.93
N ILE A 534 -15.98 6.07 -16.09
CA ILE A 534 -15.22 7.09 -16.83
C ILE A 534 -16.19 8.18 -17.35
N VAL A 535 -15.82 9.43 -17.16
CA VAL A 535 -16.54 10.57 -17.71
C VAL A 535 -16.07 10.82 -19.15
N ALA A 536 -16.90 10.44 -20.14
CA ALA A 536 -16.58 10.62 -21.54
C ALA A 536 -16.45 12.11 -21.88
N GLY A 537 -15.48 12.46 -22.72
CA GLY A 537 -15.24 13.84 -23.17
C GLY A 537 -14.46 14.73 -22.18
N ALA A 538 -14.22 14.27 -20.95
CA ALA A 538 -13.51 15.04 -19.92
C ALA A 538 -11.98 14.75 -19.85
N SER A 539 -11.47 13.80 -20.64
CA SER A 539 -10.22 13.11 -20.38
C SER A 539 -9.01 13.60 -21.19
N ALA A 540 -9.19 14.47 -22.17
CA ALA A 540 -8.08 14.84 -23.04
C ALA A 540 -7.13 15.82 -22.35
N LEU A 541 -5.96 15.35 -21.94
CA LEU A 541 -4.79 16.20 -21.75
C LEU A 541 -4.18 16.50 -23.12
N GLY A 542 -4.07 17.76 -23.47
CA GLY A 542 -3.35 18.17 -24.67
C GLY A 542 -1.87 17.79 -24.57
N SER A 543 -1.26 17.42 -25.70
CA SER A 543 0.20 17.34 -25.75
C SER A 543 0.81 18.72 -25.61
N THR A 544 1.68 18.89 -24.63
CA THR A 544 2.41 20.14 -24.43
C THR A 544 3.71 20.11 -25.20
N GLN A 545 3.91 21.07 -26.09
CA GLN A 545 5.18 21.23 -26.78
C GLN A 545 6.19 21.88 -25.82
N VAL A 546 7.31 21.23 -25.62
CA VAL A 546 8.38 21.71 -24.77
C VAL A 546 9.61 22.06 -25.61
N THR A 547 10.34 23.07 -25.18
CA THR A 547 11.65 23.41 -25.77
C THR A 547 12.70 23.20 -24.71
N LEU A 548 13.67 22.33 -25.01
CA LEU A 548 14.75 22.05 -24.07
C LEU A 548 15.65 23.28 -23.94
N GLY A 549 15.82 23.77 -22.73
CA GLY A 549 16.77 24.80 -22.37
C GLY A 549 18.18 24.24 -22.13
N THR A 550 19.06 25.09 -21.63
CA THR A 550 20.38 24.66 -21.21
C THR A 550 20.28 23.92 -19.87
N VAL A 551 20.72 22.65 -19.86
CA VAL A 551 20.82 21.85 -18.65
C VAL A 551 22.25 21.87 -18.11
N SER A 552 22.40 21.82 -16.79
CA SER A 552 23.69 21.77 -16.12
C SER A 552 23.92 20.43 -15.44
N ALA A 553 25.18 20.06 -15.28
CA ALA A 553 25.54 18.90 -14.48
C ALA A 553 25.07 19.07 -13.02
N PRO A 554 24.64 17.98 -12.35
CA PRO A 554 24.29 18.04 -10.95
C PRO A 554 25.52 18.43 -10.13
N ALA A 555 25.30 19.25 -9.09
CA ALA A 555 26.35 19.51 -8.11
C ALA A 555 26.56 18.23 -7.29
N VAL A 556 27.64 17.52 -7.55
CA VAL A 556 27.98 16.31 -6.79
C VAL A 556 28.79 16.75 -5.57
N ALA A 557 28.23 16.64 -4.39
CA ALA A 557 29.02 16.69 -3.18
C ALA A 557 29.81 15.39 -3.09
N SER A 558 31.15 15.47 -3.04
CA SER A 558 31.98 14.31 -2.70
C SER A 558 31.59 13.84 -1.31
N ASN A 559 31.03 12.66 -1.19
CA ASN A 559 30.61 12.10 0.08
C ASN A 559 31.39 10.83 0.37
N ASP A 560 32.49 10.96 1.13
CA ASP A 560 33.29 9.81 1.60
C ASP A 560 32.65 9.11 2.81
N GLY A 561 31.50 9.63 3.30
CA GLY A 561 30.77 9.10 4.46
C GLY A 561 29.59 8.20 4.08
N LEU A 562 28.86 7.82 5.13
CA LEU A 562 27.61 7.09 4.99
C LEU A 562 26.48 8.02 4.50
N GLU A 563 25.68 7.53 3.56
CA GLU A 563 24.42 8.17 3.14
C GLU A 563 23.24 7.54 3.87
N LEU A 564 22.38 8.36 4.48
CA LEU A 564 21.08 7.94 4.98
C LEU A 564 20.03 8.20 3.90
N ILE A 565 19.35 7.13 3.48
CA ILE A 565 18.36 7.17 2.41
C ILE A 565 16.99 6.87 3.00
N PHE A 566 16.03 7.77 2.76
CA PHE A 566 14.63 7.58 3.14
C PHE A 566 13.87 6.99 1.96
N ARG A 567 13.02 5.98 2.23
CA ARG A 567 12.17 5.32 1.24
C ARG A 567 10.75 5.23 1.75
N ALA A 568 9.78 5.33 0.83
CA ALA A 568 8.44 4.88 1.11
C ALA A 568 8.46 3.41 1.53
N ASP A 569 7.68 3.04 2.53
CA ASP A 569 7.55 1.61 2.85
C ASP A 569 6.77 0.88 1.75
N PRO A 570 7.21 -0.29 1.29
CA PRO A 570 6.52 -1.02 0.21
C PRO A 570 5.06 -1.38 0.50
N SER A 571 4.67 -1.46 1.78
CA SER A 571 3.31 -1.80 2.20
C SER A 571 2.56 -0.64 2.84
N LEU A 572 3.18 0.13 3.74
CA LEU A 572 2.53 1.23 4.47
C LEU A 572 2.71 2.61 3.81
N ARG A 573 3.63 2.73 2.87
CA ARG A 573 4.00 3.95 2.15
C ARG A 573 4.45 5.07 3.10
N ASP A 574 3.65 6.09 3.30
CA ASP A 574 3.88 7.23 4.19
C ASP A 574 3.38 7.02 5.63
N GLY A 575 2.64 5.94 5.88
CA GLY A 575 2.02 5.61 7.17
C GLY A 575 0.54 5.97 7.28
N SER A 576 -0.10 6.46 6.23
CA SER A 576 -1.55 6.68 6.20
C SER A 576 -2.35 5.38 6.40
N ALA A 577 -1.81 4.26 5.91
CA ALA A 577 -2.40 2.92 6.06
C ALA A 577 -1.85 2.12 7.26
N ALA A 578 -1.21 2.76 8.25
CA ALA A 578 -0.54 2.06 9.36
C ALA A 578 -1.48 1.18 10.21
N ASN A 579 -2.79 1.49 10.28
CA ASN A 579 -3.76 0.65 11.00
C ASN A 579 -4.33 -0.51 10.17
N ASN A 580 -3.94 -0.64 8.90
CA ASN A 580 -4.39 -1.74 8.07
C ASN A 580 -3.56 -3.01 8.36
N GLY A 581 -4.19 -4.00 9.01
CA GLY A 581 -3.51 -5.21 9.46
C GLY A 581 -2.97 -6.07 8.33
N TRP A 582 -3.63 -6.13 7.17
CA TRP A 582 -3.10 -6.88 6.02
C TRP A 582 -1.81 -6.24 5.49
N LEU A 583 -1.73 -4.91 5.44
CA LEU A 583 -0.52 -4.21 5.00
C LEU A 583 0.60 -4.26 6.02
N GLN A 584 0.29 -4.30 7.33
CA GLN A 584 1.29 -4.54 8.37
C GLN A 584 1.91 -5.95 8.27
N GLU A 585 1.10 -6.96 7.93
CA GLU A 585 1.51 -8.35 7.92
C GLU A 585 1.97 -8.86 6.55
N VAL A 586 1.74 -8.09 5.45
CA VAL A 586 2.25 -8.47 4.14
C VAL A 586 3.80 -8.41 4.12
N PRO A 587 4.48 -9.49 3.71
CA PRO A 587 5.94 -9.51 3.70
C PRO A 587 6.52 -8.49 2.71
N LYS A 588 7.50 -7.70 3.13
CA LYS A 588 8.18 -6.78 2.23
C LYS A 588 8.90 -7.53 1.11
N PRO A 589 8.98 -6.98 -0.11
CA PRO A 589 9.43 -7.72 -1.29
C PRO A 589 10.78 -8.43 -1.15
N PHE A 590 11.76 -7.83 -0.48
CA PHE A 590 13.13 -8.38 -0.41
C PHE A 590 13.51 -8.89 0.96
N SER A 591 13.27 -8.12 2.02
CA SER A 591 13.61 -8.48 3.39
C SER A 591 12.65 -9.49 4.01
N LYS A 592 11.47 -9.68 3.44
CA LYS A 592 10.35 -10.47 4.00
C LYS A 592 9.95 -10.07 5.42
N LEU A 593 10.38 -8.87 5.83
CA LEU A 593 10.07 -8.27 7.11
C LEU A 593 8.58 -7.91 7.18
N VAL A 594 7.97 -8.13 8.32
CA VAL A 594 6.59 -7.77 8.65
C VAL A 594 6.53 -7.04 9.98
N TRP A 595 5.53 -6.21 10.19
CA TRP A 595 5.27 -5.51 11.47
C TRP A 595 6.40 -4.60 11.97
N ASP A 596 7.38 -4.24 11.12
CA ASP A 596 8.48 -3.36 11.47
C ASP A 596 9.08 -2.68 10.25
N ASN A 597 9.82 -1.61 10.51
CA ASN A 597 10.90 -1.12 9.66
C ASN A 597 12.27 -1.41 10.30
N SER A 598 13.31 -1.20 9.54
CA SER A 598 14.70 -1.47 9.95
C SER A 598 15.66 -0.48 9.29
N ALA A 599 16.84 -0.33 9.87
CA ALA A 599 17.97 0.30 9.20
C ALA A 599 18.67 -0.76 8.34
N GLN A 600 18.49 -0.66 7.03
CA GLN A 600 19.04 -1.62 6.07
C GLN A 600 20.46 -1.20 5.68
N VAL A 601 21.37 -2.16 5.66
CA VAL A 601 22.77 -1.97 5.27
C VAL A 601 23.25 -3.12 4.40
N SER A 602 24.27 -2.89 3.55
CA SER A 602 24.91 -3.97 2.80
C SER A 602 25.72 -4.90 3.71
N PRO A 603 26.02 -6.15 3.30
CA PRO A 603 26.89 -7.05 4.05
C PRO A 603 28.27 -6.43 4.35
N GLU A 604 28.86 -5.71 3.41
CA GLU A 604 30.14 -5.04 3.58
C GLU A 604 30.04 -3.88 4.58
N THR A 605 29.02 -3.04 4.45
CA THR A 605 28.79 -1.93 5.42
C THR A 605 28.53 -2.47 6.81
N ALA A 606 27.76 -3.55 6.95
CA ALA A 606 27.53 -4.21 8.24
C ALA A 606 28.86 -4.70 8.88
N SER A 607 29.72 -5.31 8.07
CA SER A 607 31.05 -5.74 8.51
C SER A 607 31.94 -4.57 8.96
N LYS A 608 31.97 -3.47 8.18
CA LYS A 608 32.70 -2.25 8.55
C LYS A 608 32.23 -1.64 9.87
N LEU A 609 30.90 -1.65 10.10
CA LEU A 609 30.28 -1.12 11.31
C LEU A 609 30.33 -2.10 12.51
N GLY A 610 30.68 -3.36 12.29
CA GLY A 610 30.67 -4.39 13.33
C GLY A 610 29.26 -4.73 13.83
N VAL A 611 28.26 -4.68 12.95
CA VAL A 611 26.86 -4.94 13.26
C VAL A 611 26.31 -6.12 12.46
N LYS A 612 25.23 -6.71 12.96
CA LYS A 612 24.51 -7.80 12.30
C LYS A 612 23.00 -7.55 12.38
N THR A 613 22.23 -8.28 11.64
CA THR A 613 20.76 -8.25 11.72
C THR A 613 20.30 -8.43 13.16
N GLU A 614 19.32 -7.62 13.58
CA GLU A 614 18.74 -7.51 14.93
C GLU A 614 19.59 -6.72 15.96
N ASP A 615 20.82 -6.33 15.66
CA ASP A 615 21.52 -5.36 16.51
C ASP A 615 20.83 -4.01 16.44
N VAL A 616 20.64 -3.34 17.57
CA VAL A 616 20.07 -1.98 17.61
C VAL A 616 21.22 -0.97 17.53
N VAL A 617 21.07 -0.02 16.64
CA VAL A 617 22.01 1.10 16.46
C VAL A 617 21.29 2.43 16.71
N THR A 618 22.04 3.42 17.15
CA THR A 618 21.61 4.81 17.15
C THR A 618 22.07 5.48 15.85
N LEU A 619 21.11 5.91 15.03
CA LEU A 619 21.35 6.70 13.81
C LEU A 619 21.30 8.17 14.19
N THR A 620 22.37 8.92 13.86
CA THR A 620 22.41 10.37 14.12
C THR A 620 22.73 11.12 12.84
N VAL A 621 21.90 12.10 12.50
CA VAL A 621 22.10 13.03 11.38
C VAL A 621 21.55 14.39 11.72
N ASN A 622 22.27 15.45 11.38
CA ASN A 622 21.87 16.86 11.63
C ASN A 622 21.45 17.12 13.09
N GLY A 623 22.14 16.50 14.07
CA GLY A 623 21.86 16.66 15.50
C GLY A 623 20.61 15.94 16.01
N ARG A 624 19.96 15.12 15.19
CA ARG A 624 18.79 14.31 15.56
C ARG A 624 19.18 12.83 15.60
N SER A 625 18.62 12.09 16.51
CA SER A 625 18.97 10.68 16.72
C SER A 625 17.74 9.82 16.92
N ILE A 626 17.78 8.58 16.38
CA ILE A 626 16.80 7.52 16.66
C ILE A 626 17.51 6.19 16.86
N ASP A 627 16.91 5.30 17.64
CA ASP A 627 17.33 3.90 17.73
C ASP A 627 16.60 3.08 16.66
N ALA A 628 17.33 2.24 15.92
CA ALA A 628 16.80 1.40 14.85
C ALA A 628 17.46 0.02 14.84
N PRO A 629 16.70 -1.08 14.62
CA PRO A 629 17.28 -2.41 14.42
C PRO A 629 17.90 -2.52 13.03
N ILE A 630 19.08 -3.13 12.95
CA ILE A 630 19.78 -3.42 11.68
C ILE A 630 19.10 -4.59 10.96
N ASN A 631 19.05 -4.48 9.63
CA ASN A 631 18.77 -5.58 8.73
C ASN A 631 19.80 -5.58 7.59
N VAL A 632 20.54 -6.68 7.44
CA VAL A 632 21.55 -6.83 6.38
C VAL A 632 20.89 -7.31 5.11
N VAL A 633 20.98 -6.52 4.03
CA VAL A 633 20.31 -6.78 2.74
C VAL A 633 21.34 -6.96 1.63
N PRO A 634 21.46 -8.16 1.02
CA PRO A 634 22.30 -8.35 -0.16
C PRO A 634 21.86 -7.44 -1.32
N GLY A 635 22.81 -6.96 -2.09
CA GLY A 635 22.54 -6.08 -3.24
C GLY A 635 22.27 -4.62 -2.90
N GLN A 636 22.34 -4.22 -1.64
CA GLN A 636 22.36 -2.81 -1.25
C GLN A 636 23.72 -2.19 -1.51
N ALA A 637 23.76 -0.96 -1.97
CA ALA A 637 25.01 -0.23 -2.20
C ALA A 637 25.79 -0.06 -0.89
N ASN A 638 27.12 -0.17 -0.98
CA ASN A 638 28.00 0.03 0.16
C ASN A 638 27.95 1.47 0.65
N ASP A 639 28.25 1.66 1.94
CA ASP A 639 28.26 2.96 2.62
C ASP A 639 26.91 3.69 2.54
N THR A 640 25.80 2.94 2.49
CA THR A 640 24.44 3.44 2.58
C THR A 640 23.68 2.83 3.76
N VAL A 641 22.79 3.61 4.37
CA VAL A 641 21.80 3.18 5.36
C VAL A 641 20.44 3.54 4.82
N VAL A 642 19.56 2.57 4.62
CA VAL A 642 18.20 2.81 4.12
C VAL A 642 17.21 2.63 5.26
N VAL A 643 16.31 3.60 5.43
CA VAL A 643 15.20 3.55 6.39
C VAL A 643 13.88 3.78 5.69
N HIS A 644 12.86 3.00 6.06
CA HIS A 644 11.53 3.15 5.50
C HIS A 644 10.67 4.08 6.36
N LEU A 645 9.88 4.91 5.70
CA LEU A 645 8.87 5.79 6.28
C LEU A 645 7.63 4.97 6.71
N GLY A 646 6.67 5.59 7.37
CA GLY A 646 5.35 5.00 7.59
C GLY A 646 5.16 4.24 8.91
N PHE A 647 6.19 4.08 9.72
CA PHE A 647 6.17 3.40 11.02
C PHE A 647 6.34 4.35 12.21
N GLY A 648 6.24 3.81 13.41
CA GLY A 648 6.41 4.59 14.65
C GLY A 648 5.26 5.55 14.94
N ARG A 649 4.05 5.25 14.44
CA ARG A 649 2.82 5.99 14.72
C ARG A 649 2.43 5.88 16.18
N THR A 650 1.85 6.93 16.73
CA THR A 650 1.36 6.99 18.12
C THR A 650 -0.17 7.03 18.20
N GLN A 651 -0.82 7.47 17.14
CA GLN A 651 -2.28 7.58 17.03
C GLN A 651 -2.78 7.10 15.66
N ALA A 652 -2.43 5.88 15.28
CA ALA A 652 -2.94 5.23 14.07
C ALA A 652 -4.16 4.34 14.32
N GLY A 653 -4.28 3.81 15.52
CA GLY A 653 -5.24 2.79 15.93
C GLY A 653 -4.55 1.60 16.60
N LYS A 654 -5.32 0.59 17.00
CA LYS A 654 -4.81 -0.55 17.79
C LYS A 654 -3.79 -1.41 17.07
N VAL A 655 -3.88 -1.46 15.74
CA VAL A 655 -2.98 -2.24 14.90
C VAL A 655 -1.67 -1.49 14.65
N GLY A 656 -1.73 -0.18 14.39
CA GLY A 656 -0.60 0.60 13.94
C GLY A 656 0.19 1.31 15.04
N ASN A 657 -0.36 1.46 16.25
CA ASN A 657 0.31 2.19 17.33
C ASN A 657 1.55 1.47 17.84
N GLY A 658 2.67 2.21 17.90
CA GLY A 658 3.92 1.72 18.48
C GLY A 658 4.66 0.66 17.66
N VAL A 659 4.26 0.43 16.41
CA VAL A 659 4.91 -0.53 15.51
C VAL A 659 6.10 0.13 14.81
N GLY A 660 7.28 -0.46 14.90
CA GLY A 660 8.51 0.06 14.32
C GLY A 660 8.99 1.39 14.94
N PHE A 661 9.76 2.18 14.18
CA PHE A 661 10.27 3.48 14.60
C PHE A 661 9.95 4.58 13.58
N ASN A 662 9.83 5.82 14.05
CA ASN A 662 9.50 6.97 13.21
C ASN A 662 10.73 7.56 12.52
N SER A 663 10.94 7.26 11.24
CA SER A 663 12.06 7.76 10.42
C SER A 663 11.90 9.25 10.08
N TYR A 664 10.68 9.82 10.11
CA TYR A 664 10.46 11.25 9.86
C TYR A 664 11.19 12.15 10.86
N ALA A 665 11.47 11.65 12.07
CA ALA A 665 12.22 12.38 13.08
C ALA A 665 13.66 12.76 12.65
N LEU A 666 14.23 12.03 11.68
CA LEU A 666 15.55 12.34 11.12
C LEU A 666 15.47 13.20 9.85
N ARG A 667 14.30 13.29 9.22
CA ARG A 667 14.11 13.94 7.93
C ARG A 667 14.08 15.45 8.08
N SER A 668 14.77 16.18 7.21
CA SER A 668 14.75 17.65 7.18
C SER A 668 14.24 18.17 5.83
N SER A 669 13.79 19.43 5.82
CA SER A 669 13.19 20.05 4.64
C SER A 669 14.14 20.19 3.45
N ASP A 670 15.45 20.23 3.70
CA ASP A 670 16.53 20.27 2.72
C ASP A 670 17.09 18.90 2.33
N ALA A 671 16.70 17.83 3.05
CA ALA A 671 17.17 16.45 2.84
C ALA A 671 16.00 15.46 2.98
N LEU A 672 15.03 15.59 2.08
CA LEU A 672 13.81 14.76 2.12
C LEU A 672 14.07 13.28 1.80
N TRP A 673 15.02 12.99 0.92
CA TRP A 673 15.25 11.64 0.42
C TRP A 673 16.63 11.09 0.75
N VAL A 674 17.64 11.96 0.80
CA VAL A 674 19.03 11.58 1.09
C VAL A 674 19.64 12.59 2.04
N ALA A 675 20.19 12.10 3.15
CA ALA A 675 20.98 12.92 4.08
C ALA A 675 22.41 12.37 4.17
N ASN A 676 23.39 13.26 4.05
CA ASN A 676 24.79 12.91 4.13
C ASN A 676 25.33 12.97 5.56
N GLY A 677 26.37 12.18 5.84
CA GLY A 677 27.11 12.25 7.11
C GLY A 677 26.37 11.63 8.29
N VAL A 678 25.51 10.63 8.04
CA VAL A 678 24.90 9.87 9.14
C VAL A 678 25.96 9.11 9.92
N THR A 679 25.90 9.17 11.23
CA THR A 679 26.69 8.33 12.12
C THR A 679 25.85 7.18 12.66
N VAL A 680 26.46 5.99 12.69
CA VAL A 680 25.85 4.75 13.17
C VAL A 680 26.61 4.29 14.40
N SER A 681 25.97 4.32 15.56
CA SER A 681 26.57 3.89 16.81
C SER A 681 25.88 2.63 17.32
N LYS A 682 26.61 1.54 17.45
CA LYS A 682 26.08 0.27 18.00
C LYS A 682 25.72 0.44 19.46
N THR A 683 24.57 -0.07 19.85
CA THR A 683 24.15 -0.16 21.27
C THR A 683 24.29 -1.59 21.79
N ASP A 684 24.07 -1.80 23.09
CA ASP A 684 24.06 -3.13 23.71
C ASP A 684 22.69 -3.84 23.54
N LYS A 685 21.74 -3.21 22.86
CA LYS A 685 20.38 -3.72 22.69
C LYS A 685 20.28 -4.62 21.46
N THR A 686 19.40 -5.57 21.51
CA THR A 686 18.95 -6.36 20.34
C THR A 686 17.43 -6.24 20.21
N TYR A 687 16.94 -6.30 18.96
CA TYR A 687 15.51 -6.24 18.69
C TYR A 687 15.14 -7.29 17.66
N LYS A 688 14.20 -8.18 18.00
CA LYS A 688 13.79 -9.25 17.12
C LYS A 688 12.93 -8.74 15.98
N LEU A 689 13.34 -9.06 14.77
CA LEU A 689 12.62 -8.84 13.53
C LEU A 689 11.84 -10.11 13.13
N ALA A 690 10.63 -9.95 12.64
CA ALA A 690 9.82 -11.06 12.15
C ALA A 690 9.86 -11.10 10.62
N THR A 691 10.25 -12.24 10.06
CA THR A 691 10.33 -12.48 8.62
C THR A 691 9.60 -13.76 8.26
N THR A 692 9.00 -13.80 7.05
CA THR A 692 8.31 -14.98 6.54
C THR A 692 9.21 -15.92 5.73
N GLN A 693 10.46 -15.52 5.49
CA GLN A 693 11.46 -16.33 4.79
C GLN A 693 12.80 -16.20 5.51
N THR A 694 13.49 -17.31 5.73
CA THR A 694 14.78 -17.37 6.44
C THR A 694 15.92 -17.88 5.56
N HIS A 695 15.64 -18.37 4.36
CA HIS A 695 16.61 -18.90 3.42
C HIS A 695 16.46 -18.24 2.05
N TYR A 696 17.51 -17.55 1.60
CA TYR A 696 17.49 -16.73 0.40
C TYR A 696 18.48 -17.18 -0.68
N ASN A 697 19.29 -18.22 -0.40
CA ASN A 697 20.37 -18.67 -1.26
C ASN A 697 19.89 -19.82 -2.16
N LEU A 698 20.25 -19.78 -3.45
CA LEU A 698 20.03 -20.85 -4.42
C LEU A 698 21.24 -21.77 -4.61
N GLU A 699 22.38 -21.44 -4.02
CA GLU A 699 23.68 -22.07 -4.29
C GLU A 699 23.60 -23.61 -4.23
N GLY A 700 23.98 -24.25 -5.31
CA GLY A 700 23.90 -25.71 -5.50
C GLY A 700 22.50 -26.28 -5.71
N ARG A 701 21.44 -25.43 -5.79
CA ARG A 701 20.05 -25.81 -5.97
C ARG A 701 19.29 -24.97 -7.01
N ASP A 702 19.99 -24.25 -7.83
CA ASP A 702 19.41 -23.37 -8.85
C ASP A 702 18.46 -24.13 -9.77
N PHE A 703 18.81 -25.35 -10.13
CA PHE A 703 18.01 -26.20 -11.01
C PHE A 703 16.76 -26.81 -10.34
N ASP A 704 16.78 -26.95 -9.01
CA ASP A 704 15.69 -27.60 -8.29
C ASP A 704 14.59 -26.60 -7.86
N ILE A 705 14.98 -25.34 -7.61
CA ILE A 705 14.10 -24.33 -7.04
C ILE A 705 13.58 -23.37 -8.11
N LEU A 706 14.48 -22.85 -8.94
CA LEU A 706 14.15 -21.84 -9.95
C LEU A 706 14.96 -22.06 -11.21
N HIS A 707 14.28 -22.20 -12.34
CA HIS A 707 14.92 -22.31 -13.67
C HIS A 707 15.00 -20.94 -14.32
N ALA A 708 16.17 -20.29 -14.26
CA ALA A 708 16.43 -19.06 -14.96
C ALA A 708 17.46 -19.28 -16.07
N LYS A 709 17.17 -18.75 -17.25
CA LYS A 709 18.03 -18.84 -18.44
C LYS A 709 18.00 -17.53 -19.21
N SER A 710 19.06 -17.26 -19.94
CA SER A 710 19.02 -16.17 -20.92
C SER A 710 18.04 -16.51 -22.05
N LEU A 711 17.52 -15.48 -22.71
CA LEU A 711 16.65 -15.68 -23.88
C LEU A 711 17.35 -16.47 -24.98
N ALA A 712 18.66 -16.26 -25.18
CA ALA A 712 19.47 -16.98 -26.17
C ALA A 712 19.52 -18.49 -25.84
N GLU A 713 19.86 -18.84 -24.61
CA GLU A 713 19.89 -20.25 -24.16
C GLU A 713 18.53 -20.92 -24.29
N TYR A 714 17.44 -20.22 -23.92
CA TYR A 714 16.08 -20.74 -24.07
C TYR A 714 15.75 -21.04 -25.55
N LEU A 715 16.10 -20.14 -26.46
CA LEU A 715 15.88 -20.33 -27.91
C LEU A 715 16.73 -21.46 -28.49
N GLU A 716 17.97 -21.64 -28.05
CA GLU A 716 18.82 -22.74 -28.44
C GLU A 716 18.26 -24.10 -27.99
N GLU A 717 17.83 -24.20 -26.72
CA GLU A 717 17.18 -25.41 -26.19
C GLU A 717 15.87 -25.75 -26.90
N LYS A 718 15.06 -24.73 -27.20
CA LYS A 718 13.82 -24.88 -27.96
C LYS A 718 14.12 -25.43 -29.38
N LYS A 719 15.13 -24.90 -30.07
CA LYS A 719 15.59 -25.41 -31.38
C LYS A 719 16.14 -26.83 -31.26
N ALA A 720 16.89 -27.14 -30.23
CA ALA A 720 17.49 -28.45 -30.01
C ALA A 720 16.46 -29.52 -29.59
N GLY A 721 15.23 -29.13 -29.28
CA GLY A 721 14.18 -30.02 -28.83
C GLY A 721 14.51 -30.74 -27.51
N VAL A 722 15.22 -30.07 -26.60
CA VAL A 722 15.66 -30.64 -25.33
C VAL A 722 14.42 -31.06 -24.52
N LYS A 723 14.32 -32.34 -24.27
CA LYS A 723 13.27 -32.92 -23.40
C LYS A 723 13.85 -33.13 -22.01
N HIS A 724 13.29 -32.46 -21.03
CA HIS A 724 13.64 -32.73 -19.64
C HIS A 724 13.23 -34.16 -19.24
N LYS A 725 14.12 -34.87 -18.57
CA LYS A 725 13.82 -36.21 -18.06
C LYS A 725 12.67 -36.10 -17.05
N LYS A 726 11.58 -36.83 -17.31
CA LYS A 726 10.56 -37.06 -16.30
C LYS A 726 11.17 -37.93 -15.21
N HIS A 727 11.17 -37.47 -13.97
CA HIS A 727 11.51 -38.32 -12.83
C HIS A 727 10.44 -39.38 -12.68
N GLU A 728 10.86 -40.62 -12.45
CA GLU A 728 9.95 -41.70 -12.14
C GLU A 728 9.38 -41.50 -10.73
N ILE A 729 8.05 -41.40 -10.67
CA ILE A 729 7.36 -41.16 -9.40
C ILE A 729 7.01 -42.54 -8.80
N TYR A 730 7.69 -42.90 -7.72
CA TYR A 730 7.36 -44.10 -6.95
C TYR A 730 6.21 -43.77 -5.98
N SER A 731 5.10 -44.52 -6.08
CA SER A 731 3.95 -44.39 -5.21
C SER A 731 3.49 -45.76 -4.72
N LEU A 732 3.08 -45.80 -3.45
CA LEU A 732 2.48 -47.00 -2.85
C LEU A 732 0.99 -47.17 -3.22
N PHE A 733 0.40 -46.15 -3.83
CA PHE A 733 -1.01 -46.12 -4.22
C PHE A 733 -1.13 -46.03 -5.74
N PRO A 734 -2.16 -46.66 -6.34
CA PRO A 734 -2.43 -46.45 -7.75
C PRO A 734 -2.74 -44.97 -8.03
N ALA A 735 -2.18 -44.44 -9.11
CA ALA A 735 -2.48 -43.08 -9.52
C ALA A 735 -3.95 -43.01 -9.97
N TYR A 736 -4.62 -41.89 -9.58
CA TYR A 736 -5.92 -41.57 -10.16
C TYR A 736 -5.74 -41.12 -11.61
N ASP A 737 -6.63 -41.51 -12.48
CA ASP A 737 -6.59 -41.16 -13.90
C ASP A 737 -7.29 -39.80 -14.14
N TYR A 738 -6.54 -38.69 -14.06
CA TYR A 738 -7.01 -37.35 -14.35
C TYR A 738 -7.10 -37.06 -15.85
N SER A 739 -6.79 -37.99 -16.75
CA SER A 739 -6.88 -37.79 -18.21
C SER A 739 -8.32 -37.75 -18.72
N LYS A 740 -9.29 -38.10 -17.89
CA LYS A 740 -10.72 -38.15 -18.19
C LYS A 740 -11.41 -36.91 -17.63
N GLY A 741 -12.06 -36.14 -18.51
CA GLY A 741 -12.77 -34.91 -18.12
C GLY A 741 -11.90 -33.67 -18.18
N TYR A 742 -12.26 -32.69 -17.36
CA TYR A 742 -11.55 -31.41 -17.29
C TYR A 742 -10.44 -31.50 -16.23
N GLN A 743 -9.35 -30.79 -16.50
CA GLN A 743 -8.28 -30.54 -15.53
C GLN A 743 -7.95 -29.04 -15.48
N TRP A 744 -7.75 -28.56 -14.30
CA TRP A 744 -7.30 -27.19 -14.09
C TRP A 744 -5.77 -27.10 -14.18
N GLY A 745 -5.28 -26.11 -14.91
CA GLY A 745 -3.87 -25.76 -14.99
C GLY A 745 -3.66 -24.28 -14.74
N MET A 746 -2.62 -23.93 -14.00
CA MET A 746 -2.24 -22.55 -13.76
C MET A 746 -0.78 -22.36 -14.13
N THR A 747 -0.48 -21.30 -14.89
CA THR A 747 0.88 -20.87 -15.21
C THR A 747 1.07 -19.45 -14.70
N ILE A 748 2.16 -19.20 -13.99
CA ILE A 748 2.58 -17.87 -13.57
C ILE A 748 3.80 -17.47 -14.41
N ASP A 749 3.66 -16.39 -15.19
CA ASP A 749 4.74 -15.85 -15.99
C ASP A 749 5.70 -15.04 -15.09
N LEU A 750 6.84 -15.63 -14.73
CA LEU A 750 7.83 -15.00 -13.88
C LEU A 750 8.55 -13.82 -14.55
N ASN A 751 8.54 -13.72 -15.89
CA ASN A 751 9.08 -12.54 -16.59
C ASN A 751 8.15 -11.32 -16.44
N ALA A 752 6.86 -11.56 -16.19
CA ALA A 752 5.86 -10.51 -15.96
C ALA A 752 5.69 -10.17 -14.47
N CYS A 753 6.10 -11.07 -13.57
CA CYS A 753 5.96 -10.89 -12.12
C CYS A 753 7.01 -9.92 -11.59
N ASN A 754 6.57 -8.79 -11.02
CA ASN A 754 7.45 -7.83 -10.35
C ASN A 754 7.49 -7.99 -8.82
N GLY A 755 6.85 -9.01 -8.25
CA GLY A 755 6.87 -9.28 -6.80
C GLY A 755 6.13 -8.28 -5.91
N CYS A 756 5.16 -7.56 -6.44
CA CYS A 756 4.45 -6.47 -5.74
C CYS A 756 3.49 -6.90 -4.61
N ASN A 757 3.32 -8.20 -4.35
CA ASN A 757 2.38 -8.76 -3.35
C ASN A 757 0.88 -8.45 -3.58
N ALA A 758 0.48 -7.88 -4.71
CA ALA A 758 -0.93 -7.64 -5.02
C ALA A 758 -1.77 -8.92 -4.93
N CYS A 759 -1.27 -10.05 -5.47
CA CYS A 759 -1.93 -11.36 -5.41
C CYS A 759 -2.04 -11.90 -3.97
N VAL A 760 -1.06 -11.61 -3.11
CA VAL A 760 -1.08 -12.03 -1.70
C VAL A 760 -2.21 -11.33 -0.96
N VAL A 761 -2.30 -10.00 -1.09
CA VAL A 761 -3.35 -9.20 -0.44
C VAL A 761 -4.72 -9.44 -1.08
N ALA A 762 -4.79 -9.61 -2.41
CA ALA A 762 -6.03 -9.98 -3.10
C ALA A 762 -6.60 -11.32 -2.56
N CYS A 763 -5.73 -12.31 -2.32
CA CYS A 763 -6.13 -13.57 -1.69
C CYS A 763 -6.61 -13.38 -0.25
N GLN A 764 -5.96 -12.49 0.52
CA GLN A 764 -6.40 -12.14 1.87
C GLN A 764 -7.78 -11.46 1.86
N ALA A 765 -8.00 -10.53 0.93
CA ALA A 765 -9.27 -9.83 0.79
C ALA A 765 -10.41 -10.76 0.36
N GLU A 766 -10.17 -11.61 -0.64
CA GLU A 766 -11.16 -12.57 -1.15
C GLU A 766 -11.58 -13.58 -0.09
N ASN A 767 -10.62 -14.11 0.64
CA ASN A 767 -10.85 -15.22 1.58
C ASN A 767 -10.97 -14.75 3.04
N ASN A 768 -10.98 -13.44 3.27
CA ASN A 768 -10.99 -12.83 4.60
C ASN A 768 -9.95 -13.48 5.54
N ILE A 769 -8.70 -13.60 5.06
CA ILE A 769 -7.63 -14.27 5.81
C ILE A 769 -7.24 -13.40 7.01
N PRO A 770 -7.26 -13.96 8.23
CA PRO A 770 -6.94 -13.20 9.44
C PRO A 770 -5.46 -12.83 9.51
N ILE A 771 -5.16 -11.73 10.17
CA ILE A 771 -3.83 -11.39 10.65
C ILE A 771 -3.55 -12.15 11.95
N VAL A 772 -2.28 -12.47 12.21
CA VAL A 772 -1.87 -13.21 13.41
C VAL A 772 -0.90 -12.42 14.30
N GLY A 773 -0.33 -11.34 13.80
CA GLY A 773 0.58 -10.47 14.52
C GLY A 773 2.04 -10.93 14.50
N LYS A 774 2.93 -10.03 14.89
CA LYS A 774 4.39 -10.20 14.81
C LYS A 774 4.89 -11.48 15.48
N GLU A 775 4.41 -11.78 16.70
CA GLU A 775 4.87 -12.92 17.49
C GLU A 775 4.55 -14.26 16.80
N GLU A 776 3.36 -14.40 16.25
CA GLU A 776 2.96 -15.62 15.56
C GLU A 776 3.69 -15.79 14.21
N ILE A 777 3.95 -14.70 13.50
CA ILE A 777 4.82 -14.73 12.29
C ILE A 777 6.23 -15.21 12.66
N TRP A 778 6.80 -14.69 13.74
CA TRP A 778 8.11 -15.12 14.21
C TRP A 778 8.16 -16.61 14.56
N ARG A 779 7.03 -17.19 14.96
CA ARG A 779 6.86 -18.64 15.20
C ARG A 779 6.59 -19.45 13.92
N GLY A 780 6.58 -18.81 12.74
CA GLY A 780 6.28 -19.44 11.46
C GLY A 780 4.81 -19.82 11.29
N ARG A 781 3.90 -19.01 11.84
CA ARG A 781 2.45 -19.25 11.85
C ARG A 781 1.67 -18.23 11.01
N GLU A 782 2.33 -17.64 10.04
CA GLU A 782 1.67 -16.74 9.08
C GLU A 782 0.51 -17.42 8.36
N MET A 783 -0.52 -16.66 8.02
CA MET A 783 -1.76 -17.20 7.44
C MET A 783 -1.90 -16.99 5.93
N GLN A 784 -1.01 -16.27 5.27
CA GLN A 784 -1.08 -16.05 3.82
C GLN A 784 -1.03 -17.39 3.07
N TRP A 785 -1.98 -17.62 2.19
CA TRP A 785 -2.03 -18.84 1.36
C TRP A 785 -1.15 -18.75 0.13
N ILE A 786 -0.94 -17.52 -0.38
CA ILE A 786 0.00 -17.20 -1.43
C ILE A 786 1.15 -16.43 -0.79
N ARG A 787 2.39 -16.76 -1.17
CA ARG A 787 3.57 -15.99 -0.80
C ARG A 787 4.44 -15.78 -2.02
N ILE A 788 5.30 -14.77 -1.97
CA ILE A 788 6.33 -14.55 -2.98
C ILE A 788 7.67 -14.75 -2.31
N ASP A 789 8.38 -15.82 -2.68
CA ASP A 789 9.72 -16.09 -2.21
C ASP A 789 10.74 -15.27 -3.00
N THR A 790 11.80 -14.81 -2.34
CA THR A 790 12.89 -14.05 -2.97
C THR A 790 14.20 -14.79 -2.81
N TYR A 791 14.96 -14.86 -3.89
CA TYR A 791 16.27 -15.52 -3.91
C TYR A 791 17.32 -14.58 -4.47
N PHE A 792 18.53 -14.64 -3.91
CA PHE A 792 19.70 -13.92 -4.35
C PHE A 792 20.73 -14.93 -4.86
N SER A 793 21.27 -14.69 -6.07
CA SER A 793 22.28 -15.53 -6.71
C SER A 793 23.48 -14.69 -7.15
N GLY A 794 24.69 -15.22 -7.00
CA GLY A 794 25.92 -14.56 -7.36
C GLY A 794 26.53 -13.72 -6.24
N ASP A 795 27.26 -12.67 -6.57
CA ASP A 795 27.94 -11.81 -5.60
C ASP A 795 26.95 -11.01 -4.74
N SER A 796 27.13 -11.09 -3.43
CA SER A 796 26.25 -10.40 -2.46
C SER A 796 26.25 -8.86 -2.58
N SER A 797 27.26 -8.27 -3.21
CA SER A 797 27.32 -6.82 -3.47
C SER A 797 26.39 -6.37 -4.58
N ASN A 798 26.17 -7.23 -5.60
CA ASN A 798 25.27 -6.98 -6.71
C ASN A 798 24.65 -8.29 -7.26
N PRO A 799 23.84 -9.00 -6.46
CA PRO A 799 23.26 -10.28 -6.84
C PRO A 799 22.21 -10.15 -7.92
N THR A 800 22.00 -11.22 -8.68
CA THR A 800 20.76 -11.39 -9.42
C THR A 800 19.65 -11.73 -8.45
N ILE A 801 18.50 -11.08 -8.59
CA ILE A 801 17.36 -11.19 -7.67
C ILE A 801 16.22 -11.90 -8.39
N TYR A 802 15.70 -12.95 -7.79
CA TYR A 802 14.56 -13.69 -8.32
C TYR A 802 13.38 -13.62 -7.36
N GLN A 803 12.19 -13.52 -7.92
CA GLN A 803 10.94 -13.54 -7.16
C GLN A 803 10.04 -14.64 -7.70
N GLN A 804 9.55 -15.51 -6.81
CA GLN A 804 8.75 -16.68 -7.17
C GLN A 804 7.46 -16.74 -6.35
N PRO A 805 6.31 -16.45 -6.96
CA PRO A 805 5.02 -16.69 -6.32
C PRO A 805 4.80 -18.20 -6.07
N ILE A 806 4.40 -18.53 -4.85
CA ILE A 806 4.12 -19.90 -4.41
C ILE A 806 2.67 -19.98 -3.91
N ALA A 807 1.90 -20.88 -4.52
CA ALA A 807 0.54 -21.24 -4.12
C ALA A 807 0.44 -22.75 -3.91
N CYS A 808 -0.75 -23.25 -3.62
CA CYS A 808 -1.01 -24.71 -3.64
C CYS A 808 -0.74 -25.25 -5.04
N MET A 809 0.11 -26.28 -5.14
CA MET A 809 0.49 -26.90 -6.41
C MET A 809 -0.52 -27.93 -6.88
N GLN A 810 -1.60 -28.17 -6.14
CA GLN A 810 -2.62 -29.16 -6.50
C GLN A 810 -2.01 -30.55 -6.79
N CYS A 811 -1.07 -31.00 -5.93
CA CYS A 811 -0.25 -32.21 -6.17
C CYS A 811 -1.13 -33.45 -6.37
N GLU A 812 -0.98 -34.18 -7.46
CA GLU A 812 -1.71 -35.44 -7.73
C GLU A 812 -1.43 -36.52 -6.67
N HIS A 813 -0.19 -36.55 -6.16
CA HIS A 813 0.23 -37.41 -5.03
C HIS A 813 0.40 -36.54 -3.79
N ALA A 814 -0.70 -36.00 -3.28
CA ALA A 814 -0.67 -34.95 -2.25
C ALA A 814 -0.29 -35.52 -0.87
N PRO A 815 0.87 -35.11 -0.31
CA PRO A 815 1.26 -35.58 1.04
C PRO A 815 0.34 -35.05 2.14
N CYS A 816 -0.44 -33.98 1.86
CA CYS A 816 -1.45 -33.49 2.79
C CYS A 816 -2.70 -34.38 2.89
N GLU A 817 -3.00 -35.17 1.86
CA GLU A 817 -4.16 -36.07 1.88
C GLU A 817 -3.91 -37.33 2.71
N ILE A 818 -2.79 -38.01 2.46
CA ILE A 818 -2.48 -39.29 3.10
C ILE A 818 -2.31 -39.18 4.61
N VAL A 819 -2.02 -37.98 5.12
CA VAL A 819 -1.86 -37.75 6.57
C VAL A 819 -3.13 -37.22 7.26
N CYS A 820 -4.20 -36.97 6.48
CA CYS A 820 -5.45 -36.49 7.06
C CYS A 820 -6.28 -37.66 7.63
N PRO A 821 -6.49 -37.72 8.96
CA PRO A 821 -7.17 -38.85 9.59
C PRO A 821 -8.65 -38.95 9.25
N VAL A 822 -9.24 -37.89 8.73
CA VAL A 822 -10.66 -37.78 8.42
C VAL A 822 -10.93 -37.54 6.93
N ALA A 823 -9.90 -37.58 6.08
CA ALA A 823 -10.00 -37.28 4.65
C ALA A 823 -10.69 -35.93 4.35
N ALA A 824 -10.38 -34.93 5.17
CA ALA A 824 -10.85 -33.55 4.92
C ALA A 824 -10.10 -32.87 3.77
N THR A 825 -8.90 -33.35 3.43
CA THR A 825 -8.11 -32.93 2.29
C THR A 825 -8.21 -34.03 1.23
N VAL A 826 -8.85 -33.71 0.11
CA VAL A 826 -9.13 -34.68 -0.96
C VAL A 826 -9.13 -34.01 -2.33
N HIS A 827 -8.76 -34.74 -3.38
CA HIS A 827 -8.93 -34.26 -4.75
C HIS A 827 -10.36 -34.45 -5.24
N ASP A 828 -10.80 -33.51 -6.07
CA ASP A 828 -11.99 -33.74 -6.92
C ASP A 828 -11.60 -34.38 -8.25
N SER A 829 -12.61 -34.66 -9.09
CA SER A 829 -12.41 -35.29 -10.40
C SER A 829 -11.65 -34.40 -11.41
N GLU A 830 -11.48 -33.13 -11.15
CA GLU A 830 -10.81 -32.16 -12.00
C GLU A 830 -9.38 -31.84 -11.51
N GLY A 831 -8.90 -32.53 -10.47
CA GLY A 831 -7.53 -32.41 -9.96
C GLY A 831 -7.32 -31.31 -8.91
N ILE A 832 -8.39 -30.66 -8.44
CA ILE A 832 -8.32 -29.65 -7.39
C ILE A 832 -8.24 -30.30 -6.02
N ASN A 833 -7.21 -29.98 -5.25
CA ASN A 833 -7.07 -30.47 -3.86
C ASN A 833 -7.93 -29.63 -2.92
N ASN A 834 -9.14 -30.08 -2.67
CA ASN A 834 -10.12 -29.42 -1.83
C ASN A 834 -9.85 -29.64 -0.34
N MET A 835 -10.22 -28.67 0.47
CA MET A 835 -10.29 -28.82 1.92
C MET A 835 -11.75 -28.76 2.38
N VAL A 836 -12.30 -29.88 2.75
CA VAL A 836 -13.67 -29.99 3.26
C VAL A 836 -13.69 -29.46 4.70
N TYR A 837 -14.03 -28.19 4.85
CA TYR A 837 -13.92 -27.47 6.12
C TYR A 837 -14.69 -28.17 7.26
N ASN A 838 -15.93 -28.56 7.04
CA ASN A 838 -16.78 -29.17 8.05
C ASN A 838 -16.33 -30.58 8.49
N ARG A 839 -15.44 -31.22 7.73
CA ARG A 839 -14.85 -32.52 8.06
C ARG A 839 -13.54 -32.38 8.83
N CYS A 840 -12.91 -31.23 8.78
CA CYS A 840 -11.62 -30.99 9.41
C CYS A 840 -11.74 -31.00 10.94
N VAL A 841 -10.92 -31.84 11.60
CA VAL A 841 -10.82 -31.91 13.06
C VAL A 841 -9.55 -31.24 13.63
N GLY A 842 -8.80 -30.53 12.78
CA GLY A 842 -7.69 -29.70 13.21
C GLY A 842 -6.43 -30.44 13.67
N THR A 843 -6.13 -31.64 13.15
CA THR A 843 -4.90 -32.36 13.50
C THR A 843 -3.62 -31.71 12.99
N LYS A 844 -3.68 -30.81 12.01
CA LYS A 844 -2.59 -30.00 11.42
C LYS A 844 -1.52 -30.80 10.65
N TYR A 845 -1.65 -32.10 10.51
CA TYR A 845 -0.67 -32.92 9.79
C TYR A 845 -0.52 -32.51 8.32
N CYS A 846 -1.57 -32.05 7.67
CA CYS A 846 -1.52 -31.48 6.33
C CYS A 846 -0.57 -30.27 6.25
N SER A 847 -0.56 -29.41 7.27
CA SER A 847 0.35 -28.27 7.35
C SER A 847 1.81 -28.70 7.50
N ASN A 848 2.06 -29.73 8.35
CA ASN A 848 3.41 -30.24 8.56
C ASN A 848 3.97 -30.92 7.30
N ASN A 849 3.15 -31.65 6.56
CA ASN A 849 3.58 -32.45 5.41
C ASN A 849 3.55 -31.70 4.07
N CYS A 850 2.95 -30.53 4.00
CA CYS A 850 3.00 -29.75 2.78
C CYS A 850 4.44 -29.24 2.52
N PRO A 851 5.12 -29.66 1.41
CA PRO A 851 6.48 -29.21 1.11
C PRO A 851 6.51 -27.72 0.73
N TYR A 852 5.42 -27.19 0.18
CA TYR A 852 5.29 -25.78 -0.21
C TYR A 852 4.83 -24.88 0.92
N LYS A 853 4.46 -25.43 2.09
CA LYS A 853 3.98 -24.70 3.27
C LYS A 853 2.80 -23.76 2.99
N VAL A 854 1.89 -24.17 2.12
CA VAL A 854 0.67 -23.41 1.77
C VAL A 854 -0.55 -23.82 2.57
N ARG A 855 -0.47 -24.92 3.35
CA ARG A 855 -1.51 -25.33 4.29
C ARG A 855 -1.31 -24.60 5.60
N ARG A 856 -2.23 -23.71 5.94
CA ARG A 856 -2.16 -22.83 7.10
C ARG A 856 -3.20 -23.25 8.15
N PHE A 857 -2.88 -23.03 9.40
CA PHE A 857 -3.78 -23.25 10.51
C PHE A 857 -3.72 -22.08 11.48
N ASN A 858 -4.89 -21.50 11.80
CA ASN A 858 -4.95 -20.43 12.78
C ASN A 858 -4.85 -21.01 14.21
N PHE A 859 -3.74 -20.70 14.89
CA PHE A 859 -3.49 -21.12 16.27
C PHE A 859 -4.06 -20.11 17.29
N SER A 860 -4.36 -18.91 16.84
CA SER A 860 -4.88 -17.85 17.68
C SER A 860 -6.40 -17.85 17.61
N ALA A 861 -7.07 -17.81 18.76
CA ALA A 861 -8.46 -17.45 18.83
C ALA A 861 -8.56 -15.92 18.63
N THR A 862 -8.32 -15.47 17.41
CA THR A 862 -8.49 -14.03 17.09
C THR A 862 -9.95 -13.69 17.15
N ARG A 863 -10.32 -13.01 18.22
CA ARG A 863 -11.50 -12.17 18.21
C ARG A 863 -11.14 -10.93 17.39
N MET A 864 -11.55 -10.92 16.10
CA MET A 864 -11.62 -9.66 15.38
C MET A 864 -12.66 -8.75 16.00
#